data_a03faac754c55546e36918c37180a0da
#
_entry.id   a03faac754c55546e36918c37180a0da
#
_cell.length_a   1.000
_cell.length_b   1.000
_cell.length_c   1.000
_cell.angle_alpha   90.00
_cell.angle_beta   90.00
_cell.angle_gamma   90.00
#
_symmetry.space_group_name_H-M   'P 1'
#
loop_
_entity.id
_entity.type
_entity.pdbx_description
1 polymer ?
#
loop_
_entity_poly.entity_id
_entity_poly.type
_entity_poly.pdbx_seq_one_letter_code
_entity_poly.pdbx_strand_id
1 'polypeptide(L)'
;MNMKIKASLIVAVSCMAVVAASDFALAGKFNAYYTKIDSGEAFEKYCRTGAYADIVVDLANGAFVFWRGSSYIPYWQTREGRWFVDEVIERSGDGPVKRPDKVNTYSRVALVESGPDKAVVYWRYLPRFGGKNPHAGVDATKFVDEYFTITADGNVTRTIRQGTAKIDDWRDPGNKTVQTFRLTPDGIMDKKTQRPGLSGKAEAAKGAQVKANSVGNPVAWWKFDEAQGDVAVESVSGEKGTVEGHKSLWEKGVSGTALQFDGYNSIIRLSAARGPKVSSALTLEGWIAIGAYPWNWAPIVQQADDVPEELKQLKGRRAWLTGEEDQEEEDEEEEYFDFALKKENDVGYFLGIDGLGHPGLKVRVGQVWEELVSDTHLGRRRWYHIAGTYDKQSGKMNIYVDGKPAGERKVSKSDIILSSKDIKIGKGKPRRPIRPVRANTFVDFYSFDGLLDEVRIHDTALSAAEIARSYETFKPIEYDRDNPDMDKRVLPAGRSTGKFGAYYTHLKFYETWDNLWRFSEHPDIVVEFDEQPTKFVFWRGVGYIPMMVNEKRQWYSNEFNETWNKSGGQGCQEPMSDKESYTNHVRIIENTDARVVVHWRYPLVDVFHVIANYNEDTGWGDWSDWYYYIYPDGVAVKTMHLWTNGERNHEWQEGMAILGPDQHPEQVLETEPSLMLGDLKGNVERYNWVDGPPDDVDYDNKKIHVVNYKADYDPYTIGNFEGGNVYGGEVTDYAVFPSWNHWPVAQMPSDGRYASFPDRTAHSSLTHVWLPIYREDFSDRPYEQKIMMEGMSDKSPEELVPLAKSWLKPAKIKVESGCSSQGYDRSQRAYQLISQASKLSFIIDASENSPVVNPCFVIKKWDCPNNANLKINRGTIQSPKNLRQGIVRDTDGSRTLVVWLKITSVKPLNVSIATSEED
;
A
#
# COMPACT_ATOMS: atom_id res chain seq x y z
N MET A 1 32.56 -54.14 14.11
CA MET A 1 32.36 -53.12 15.13
C MET A 1 31.13 -52.33 14.71
N ASN A 2 30.03 -52.58 15.37
CA ASN A 2 28.69 -52.25 14.96
C ASN A 2 28.36 -50.78 15.24
N MET A 3 28.02 -50.04 14.20
CA MET A 3 27.39 -48.77 14.31
C MET A 3 25.88 -48.92 14.12
N LYS A 4 25.12 -48.79 15.19
CA LYS A 4 23.66 -48.81 15.19
C LYS A 4 23.11 -47.52 14.62
N ILE A 5 22.46 -47.63 13.48
CA ILE A 5 21.62 -46.56 12.93
C ILE A 5 20.32 -46.53 13.76
N LYS A 6 20.12 -45.49 14.53
CA LYS A 6 18.82 -45.19 15.14
C LYS A 6 17.91 -44.53 14.07
N ALA A 7 16.92 -45.29 13.67
CA ALA A 7 15.80 -44.76 12.94
C ALA A 7 15.00 -43.86 13.89
N SER A 8 14.98 -42.58 13.60
CA SER A 8 14.06 -41.61 14.26
C SER A 8 12.67 -41.80 13.66
N LEU A 9 11.82 -42.38 14.47
CA LEU A 9 10.39 -42.51 14.26
C LEU A 9 9.79 -41.12 14.28
N ILE A 10 9.39 -40.60 13.12
CA ILE A 10 8.55 -39.39 13.07
C ILE A 10 7.16 -39.81 13.54
N VAL A 11 6.91 -39.59 14.83
CA VAL A 11 5.57 -39.64 15.40
C VAL A 11 4.84 -38.40 14.88
N ALA A 12 3.95 -38.60 13.95
CA ALA A 12 2.91 -37.63 13.64
C ALA A 12 2.01 -37.53 14.88
N VAL A 13 2.35 -36.68 15.81
CA VAL A 13 1.46 -36.29 16.88
C VAL A 13 0.35 -35.49 16.23
N SER A 14 -0.78 -36.14 16.00
CA SER A 14 -2.06 -35.44 15.89
C SER A 14 -2.25 -34.71 17.22
N CYS A 15 -1.85 -33.43 17.27
CA CYS A 15 -2.30 -32.54 18.31
C CYS A 15 -3.82 -32.35 18.12
N MET A 16 -4.62 -33.29 18.62
CA MET A 16 -5.91 -32.93 19.15
C MET A 16 -5.64 -32.04 20.36
N ALA A 17 -5.52 -30.75 20.12
CA ALA A 17 -5.70 -29.77 21.15
C ALA A 17 -7.12 -29.98 21.66
N VAL A 18 -7.23 -30.60 22.86
CA VAL A 18 -8.44 -30.47 23.63
C VAL A 18 -8.52 -28.99 24.00
N VAL A 19 -9.14 -28.21 23.13
CA VAL A 19 -9.62 -26.90 23.52
C VAL A 19 -10.60 -27.18 24.63
N ALA A 20 -10.22 -26.84 25.87
CA ALA A 20 -11.14 -26.75 26.94
C ALA A 20 -12.35 -26.03 26.42
N ALA A 21 -13.51 -26.66 26.44
CA ALA A 21 -14.74 -26.02 26.02
C ALA A 21 -14.94 -24.82 26.98
N SER A 22 -14.40 -23.66 26.60
CA SER A 22 -14.94 -22.43 27.12
C SER A 22 -16.38 -22.48 26.69
N ASP A 23 -17.29 -22.54 27.64
CA ASP A 23 -18.73 -22.54 27.43
C ASP A 23 -19.10 -21.35 26.54
N PHE A 24 -19.10 -21.57 25.23
CA PHE A 24 -19.81 -20.69 24.33
C PHE A 24 -21.27 -20.70 24.81
N ALA A 25 -21.72 -19.61 25.35
CA ALA A 25 -23.08 -19.49 25.82
C ALA A 25 -24.02 -19.70 24.64
N LEU A 26 -24.46 -20.94 24.45
CA LEU A 26 -25.36 -21.40 23.42
C LEU A 26 -26.78 -20.92 23.73
N ALA A 27 -27.05 -19.65 23.63
CA ALA A 27 -28.40 -19.10 23.58
C ALA A 27 -28.32 -17.58 23.30
N GLY A 28 -27.97 -17.21 22.10
CA GLY A 28 -27.83 -15.79 21.79
C GLY A 28 -28.56 -15.41 20.53
N LYS A 29 -28.95 -14.17 20.47
CA LYS A 29 -29.30 -13.51 19.22
C LYS A 29 -28.12 -13.63 18.26
N PHE A 30 -28.38 -13.70 16.95
CA PHE A 30 -27.38 -13.64 15.90
C PHE A 30 -26.41 -12.45 16.14
N ASN A 31 -25.11 -12.74 16.09
CA ASN A 31 -24.09 -11.71 16.31
C ASN A 31 -22.75 -12.16 15.71
N ALA A 32 -21.98 -11.21 15.18
CA ALA A 32 -20.64 -11.46 14.68
C ALA A 32 -19.64 -10.50 15.36
N TYR A 33 -18.48 -11.03 15.76
CA TYR A 33 -17.51 -10.25 16.51
C TYR A 33 -16.10 -10.80 16.34
N TYR A 34 -15.11 -9.93 16.61
CA TYR A 34 -13.71 -10.33 16.72
C TYR A 34 -13.43 -10.92 18.10
N THR A 35 -12.52 -11.88 18.14
CA THR A 35 -12.08 -12.54 19.39
C THR A 35 -10.63 -13.04 19.24
N LYS A 36 -10.11 -13.64 20.30
CA LYS A 36 -8.86 -14.38 20.26
C LYS A 36 -9.08 -15.72 20.95
N ILE A 37 -9.29 -16.77 20.15
CA ILE A 37 -9.47 -18.13 20.66
C ILE A 37 -8.10 -18.65 21.09
N ASP A 38 -7.98 -19.12 22.33
CA ASP A 38 -6.76 -19.72 22.83
C ASP A 38 -6.41 -20.97 22.02
N SER A 39 -5.18 -21.05 21.55
CA SER A 39 -4.68 -22.14 20.71
C SER A 39 -3.49 -22.88 21.34
N GLY A 40 -3.14 -22.54 22.58
CA GLY A 40 -2.00 -23.05 23.29
C GLY A 40 -0.73 -22.22 23.14
N GLU A 41 0.10 -22.23 24.17
CA GLU A 41 1.27 -21.36 24.32
C GLU A 41 2.26 -21.44 23.16
N ALA A 42 2.58 -22.66 22.69
CA ALA A 42 3.53 -22.82 21.59
C ALA A 42 3.06 -22.19 20.27
N PHE A 43 1.77 -22.27 19.99
CA PHE A 43 1.19 -21.64 18.79
C PHE A 43 1.11 -20.11 18.95
N GLU A 44 0.68 -19.64 20.11
CA GLU A 44 0.60 -18.20 20.42
C GLU A 44 1.96 -17.51 20.37
N LYS A 45 3.02 -18.21 20.74
CA LYS A 45 4.40 -17.71 20.69
C LYS A 45 4.82 -17.29 19.27
N TYR A 46 4.40 -18.04 18.26
CA TYR A 46 4.79 -17.79 16.88
C TYR A 46 3.78 -16.95 16.08
N CYS A 47 2.53 -16.91 16.48
CA CYS A 47 1.48 -16.20 15.73
C CYS A 47 1.43 -14.69 15.93
N ARG A 48 2.14 -14.13 16.91
CA ARG A 48 2.27 -12.66 17.16
C ARG A 48 1.03 -11.84 16.77
N THR A 49 -0.15 -12.30 17.18
CA THR A 49 -1.42 -11.69 16.83
C THR A 49 -2.01 -10.94 18.00
N GLY A 50 -2.70 -9.84 17.73
CA GLY A 50 -3.41 -9.05 18.74
C GLY A 50 -4.69 -9.69 19.25
N ALA A 51 -5.42 -8.94 20.05
CA ALA A 51 -6.65 -9.39 20.71
C ALA A 51 -7.79 -9.73 19.73
N TYR A 52 -7.74 -9.23 18.50
CA TYR A 52 -8.80 -9.35 17.48
C TYR A 52 -8.40 -10.29 16.35
N ALA A 53 -7.80 -11.43 16.69
CA ALA A 53 -7.19 -12.33 15.72
C ALA A 53 -8.20 -13.18 14.95
N ASP A 54 -9.29 -13.57 15.59
CA ASP A 54 -10.27 -14.52 15.09
C ASP A 54 -11.65 -13.86 14.95
N ILE A 55 -12.55 -14.48 14.16
CA ILE A 55 -13.93 -14.04 14.03
C ILE A 55 -14.85 -15.19 14.39
N VAL A 56 -15.90 -14.87 15.17
CA VAL A 56 -17.00 -15.77 15.53
C VAL A 56 -18.31 -15.14 15.07
N VAL A 57 -19.16 -15.96 14.45
CA VAL A 57 -20.54 -15.62 14.14
C VAL A 57 -21.44 -16.57 14.91
N ASP A 58 -22.10 -16.05 15.94
CA ASP A 58 -23.05 -16.79 16.76
C ASP A 58 -24.39 -16.93 16.05
N LEU A 59 -24.94 -18.14 16.07
CA LEU A 59 -26.28 -18.47 15.60
C LEU A 59 -27.02 -19.25 16.70
N ALA A 60 -28.33 -19.38 16.56
CA ALA A 60 -29.17 -20.04 17.56
C ALA A 60 -28.70 -21.47 17.95
N ASN A 61 -28.08 -22.20 17.02
CA ASN A 61 -27.71 -23.60 17.17
C ASN A 61 -26.19 -23.85 17.22
N GLY A 62 -25.36 -22.80 17.21
CA GLY A 62 -23.91 -22.97 17.18
C GLY A 62 -23.16 -21.69 16.83
N ALA A 63 -21.88 -21.85 16.52
CA ALA A 63 -21.01 -20.75 16.12
C ALA A 63 -20.26 -21.09 14.81
N PHE A 64 -20.25 -20.18 13.86
CA PHE A 64 -19.42 -20.27 12.66
C PHE A 64 -18.14 -19.49 12.88
N VAL A 65 -16.99 -20.17 12.81
CA VAL A 65 -15.74 -19.69 13.38
C VAL A 65 -14.64 -19.62 12.33
N PHE A 66 -13.97 -18.48 12.26
CA PHE A 66 -12.76 -18.26 11.47
C PHE A 66 -11.58 -18.14 12.43
N TRP A 67 -10.86 -19.23 12.62
CA TRP A 67 -9.81 -19.36 13.61
C TRP A 67 -8.42 -19.39 12.96
N ARG A 68 -7.50 -18.55 13.43
CA ARG A 68 -6.12 -18.50 12.94
C ARG A 68 -5.37 -19.82 13.04
N GLY A 69 -5.71 -20.66 14.03
CA GLY A 69 -5.13 -21.99 14.21
C GLY A 69 -5.45 -22.97 13.09
N SER A 70 -6.51 -22.74 12.32
CA SER A 70 -6.84 -23.46 11.09
C SER A 70 -6.49 -22.68 9.82
N SER A 71 -5.61 -21.67 9.90
CA SER A 71 -5.36 -20.73 8.82
C SER A 71 -6.63 -20.06 8.29
N TYR A 72 -7.55 -19.81 9.22
CA TYR A 72 -8.89 -19.25 8.99
C TYR A 72 -9.83 -20.12 8.14
N ILE A 73 -9.50 -21.37 7.84
CA ILE A 73 -10.47 -22.30 7.24
C ILE A 73 -11.68 -22.37 8.18
N PRO A 74 -12.86 -21.90 7.77
CA PRO A 74 -13.98 -21.75 8.67
C PRO A 74 -14.59 -23.09 9.04
N TYR A 75 -15.11 -23.16 10.27
CA TYR A 75 -15.84 -24.32 10.73
C TYR A 75 -17.14 -23.92 11.45
N TRP A 76 -18.10 -24.84 11.38
CA TRP A 76 -19.35 -24.79 12.13
C TRP A 76 -19.21 -25.62 13.39
N GLN A 77 -19.45 -25.03 14.55
CA GLN A 77 -19.37 -25.66 15.86
C GLN A 77 -20.75 -25.72 16.49
N THR A 78 -21.24 -26.91 16.86
CA THR A 78 -22.45 -27.12 17.64
C THR A 78 -22.15 -27.98 18.85
N ARG A 79 -23.19 -28.37 19.61
CA ARG A 79 -23.05 -29.37 20.69
C ARG A 79 -22.72 -30.76 20.16
N GLU A 80 -23.17 -31.08 18.94
CA GLU A 80 -23.00 -32.40 18.32
C GLU A 80 -21.61 -32.57 17.68
N GLY A 81 -20.91 -31.48 17.36
CA GLY A 81 -19.59 -31.56 16.74
C GLY A 81 -19.08 -30.31 16.07
N ARG A 82 -18.00 -30.53 15.30
CA ARG A 82 -17.35 -29.51 14.51
C ARG A 82 -17.21 -29.95 13.06
N TRP A 83 -17.69 -29.13 12.14
CA TRP A 83 -17.65 -29.38 10.70
C TRP A 83 -16.90 -28.27 9.98
N PHE A 84 -15.81 -28.63 9.33
CA PHE A 84 -15.05 -27.66 8.51
C PHE A 84 -15.70 -27.48 7.14
N VAL A 85 -15.54 -26.27 6.57
CA VAL A 85 -15.77 -26.05 5.16
C VAL A 85 -14.55 -26.59 4.41
N ASP A 86 -14.67 -27.80 3.86
CA ASP A 86 -13.54 -28.65 3.43
C ASP A 86 -12.79 -28.17 2.17
N GLU A 87 -13.34 -27.24 1.44
CA GLU A 87 -12.76 -26.82 0.17
C GLU A 87 -12.06 -25.48 0.30
N VAL A 88 -10.75 -25.52 0.29
CA VAL A 88 -9.90 -24.40 -0.09
C VAL A 88 -9.71 -24.47 -1.60
N ILE A 89 -9.81 -23.36 -2.30
CA ILE A 89 -9.62 -23.34 -3.74
C ILE A 89 -8.14 -23.57 -4.05
N GLU A 90 -7.90 -24.58 -4.89
CA GLU A 90 -6.60 -24.90 -5.44
C GLU A 90 -6.48 -24.43 -6.87
N ARG A 91 -5.31 -23.95 -7.24
CA ARG A 91 -4.96 -23.85 -8.65
C ARG A 91 -4.54 -25.22 -9.18
N SER A 92 -4.97 -25.47 -10.42
CA SER A 92 -4.81 -26.73 -11.16
C SER A 92 -3.45 -27.42 -10.96
N GLY A 93 -3.48 -28.68 -10.60
CA GLY A 93 -2.37 -29.63 -10.73
C GLY A 93 -1.69 -30.06 -9.46
N ASP A 94 -1.99 -29.43 -8.34
CA ASP A 94 -1.33 -29.71 -7.06
C ASP A 94 -2.38 -30.06 -6.01
N GLY A 95 -2.25 -31.18 -5.37
CA GLY A 95 -3.25 -31.73 -4.45
C GLY A 95 -3.68 -30.82 -3.30
N PRO A 96 -4.71 -31.21 -2.51
CA PRO A 96 -5.40 -30.36 -1.56
C PRO A 96 -4.50 -29.68 -0.55
N VAL A 97 -4.55 -28.34 -0.48
CA VAL A 97 -3.88 -27.57 0.56
C VAL A 97 -4.78 -27.52 1.80
N LYS A 98 -4.50 -28.34 2.75
CA LYS A 98 -5.27 -28.39 4.00
C LYS A 98 -5.03 -27.18 4.93
N ARG A 99 -3.90 -26.49 4.75
CA ARG A 99 -3.53 -25.27 5.49
C ARG A 99 -2.82 -24.31 4.53
N PRO A 100 -3.49 -23.28 4.06
CA PRO A 100 -2.97 -22.34 3.06
C PRO A 100 -1.68 -21.63 3.49
N ASP A 101 -1.53 -21.38 4.80
CA ASP A 101 -0.44 -20.59 5.36
C ASP A 101 -0.27 -20.96 6.84
N LYS A 102 0.79 -21.69 7.15
CA LYS A 102 0.97 -22.30 8.48
C LYS A 102 1.07 -21.28 9.60
N VAL A 103 1.63 -20.12 9.34
CA VAL A 103 1.88 -19.08 10.34
C VAL A 103 1.00 -17.84 10.13
N ASN A 104 0.04 -17.91 9.20
CA ASN A 104 -0.87 -16.81 8.85
C ASN A 104 -0.15 -15.52 8.42
N THR A 105 0.97 -15.66 7.72
CA THR A 105 1.72 -14.52 7.20
C THR A 105 0.89 -13.74 6.18
N TYR A 106 0.19 -14.45 5.29
CA TYR A 106 -0.62 -13.88 4.22
C TYR A 106 -2.13 -14.08 4.41
N SER A 107 -2.53 -15.00 5.28
CA SER A 107 -3.94 -15.25 5.57
C SER A 107 -4.50 -14.20 6.52
N ARG A 108 -5.65 -13.63 6.16
CA ARG A 108 -6.31 -12.60 6.95
C ARG A 108 -7.82 -12.63 6.82
N VAL A 109 -8.51 -12.26 7.88
CA VAL A 109 -9.96 -12.15 7.92
C VAL A 109 -10.39 -10.76 8.36
N ALA A 110 -11.53 -10.30 7.85
CA ALA A 110 -12.16 -9.07 8.26
C ALA A 110 -13.68 -9.22 8.32
N LEU A 111 -14.29 -8.62 9.32
CA LEU A 111 -15.74 -8.52 9.44
C LEU A 111 -16.20 -7.28 8.66
N VAL A 112 -16.65 -7.48 7.43
CA VAL A 112 -17.01 -6.38 6.51
C VAL A 112 -18.38 -5.80 6.84
N GLU A 113 -19.29 -6.65 7.30
CA GLU A 113 -20.62 -6.23 7.71
C GLU A 113 -21.03 -7.03 8.96
N SER A 114 -21.61 -6.36 9.95
CA SER A 114 -22.19 -6.99 11.13
C SER A 114 -23.50 -6.28 11.49
N GLY A 115 -24.60 -6.98 11.31
CA GLY A 115 -25.94 -6.50 11.62
C GLY A 115 -26.73 -7.53 12.41
N PRO A 116 -27.98 -7.19 12.81
CA PRO A 116 -28.80 -8.09 13.62
C PRO A 116 -29.25 -9.35 12.89
N ASP A 117 -29.28 -9.32 11.55
CA ASP A 117 -29.81 -10.41 10.71
C ASP A 117 -28.80 -10.96 9.72
N LYS A 118 -27.67 -10.27 9.53
CA LYS A 118 -26.65 -10.63 8.53
C LYS A 118 -25.25 -10.22 8.98
N ALA A 119 -24.28 -11.09 8.71
CA ALA A 119 -22.85 -10.78 8.80
C ALA A 119 -22.14 -11.14 7.48
N VAL A 120 -21.12 -10.37 7.14
CA VAL A 120 -20.25 -10.66 6.00
C VAL A 120 -18.81 -10.75 6.49
N VAL A 121 -18.22 -11.93 6.36
CA VAL A 121 -16.80 -12.16 6.69
C VAL A 121 -16.01 -12.31 5.40
N TYR A 122 -14.98 -11.53 5.28
CA TYR A 122 -13.99 -11.58 4.20
C TYR A 122 -12.78 -12.39 4.69
N TRP A 123 -12.30 -13.29 3.82
CA TRP A 123 -11.10 -14.08 4.05
C TRP A 123 -10.22 -14.06 2.81
N ARG A 124 -8.95 -13.60 2.96
CA ARG A 124 -7.91 -13.71 1.92
C ARG A 124 -6.88 -14.73 2.36
N TYR A 125 -6.43 -15.53 1.42
CA TYR A 125 -5.36 -16.48 1.65
C TYR A 125 -4.58 -16.79 0.37
N LEU A 126 -3.38 -17.33 0.55
CA LEU A 126 -2.55 -17.87 -0.52
C LEU A 126 -2.69 -19.40 -0.49
N PRO A 127 -3.28 -20.06 -1.50
CA PRO A 127 -3.53 -21.50 -1.51
C PRO A 127 -2.25 -22.32 -1.40
N ARG A 128 -1.15 -21.78 -1.89
CA ARG A 128 0.17 -22.39 -1.81
C ARG A 128 1.19 -21.39 -1.30
N PHE A 129 1.80 -21.77 -0.20
CA PHE A 129 3.00 -21.13 0.32
C PHE A 129 4.14 -22.14 0.21
N GLY A 130 4.94 -22.03 -0.86
CA GLY A 130 5.91 -23.03 -1.22
C GLY A 130 7.31 -22.63 -0.87
N GLY A 131 7.74 -22.81 0.35
CA GLY A 131 9.15 -22.74 0.62
C GLY A 131 9.54 -22.26 2.01
N LYS A 132 10.79 -22.49 2.35
CA LYS A 132 11.41 -22.01 3.60
C LYS A 132 11.66 -20.49 3.59
N ASN A 133 11.56 -19.84 2.42
CA ASN A 133 11.76 -18.42 2.27
C ASN A 133 10.47 -17.78 1.75
N PRO A 134 9.75 -17.00 2.57
CA PRO A 134 8.55 -16.28 2.13
C PRO A 134 8.83 -15.28 0.99
N HIS A 135 10.08 -14.89 0.80
CA HIS A 135 10.52 -13.91 -0.18
C HIS A 135 10.71 -14.49 -1.58
N ALA A 136 10.93 -15.81 -1.70
CA ALA A 136 11.07 -16.45 -2.98
C ALA A 136 9.71 -16.69 -3.64
N GLY A 137 9.11 -15.63 -4.20
CA GLY A 137 8.00 -15.74 -5.13
C GLY A 137 6.61 -15.75 -4.52
N VAL A 138 6.28 -14.76 -3.70
CA VAL A 138 4.88 -14.40 -3.49
C VAL A 138 4.33 -13.94 -4.84
N ASP A 139 3.50 -14.76 -5.43
CA ASP A 139 2.83 -14.45 -6.68
C ASP A 139 1.41 -13.99 -6.34
N ALA A 140 1.17 -12.68 -6.38
CA ALA A 140 -0.13 -12.06 -6.13
C ALA A 140 -1.24 -12.65 -7.03
N THR A 141 -0.86 -13.25 -8.15
CA THR A 141 -1.79 -13.93 -9.04
C THR A 141 -2.45 -15.14 -8.41
N LYS A 142 -1.94 -15.62 -7.28
CA LYS A 142 -2.39 -16.84 -6.61
C LYS A 142 -3.27 -16.61 -5.39
N PHE A 143 -3.48 -15.36 -4.96
CA PHE A 143 -4.38 -15.08 -3.86
C PHE A 143 -5.82 -15.47 -4.18
N VAL A 144 -6.51 -15.96 -3.16
CA VAL A 144 -7.95 -16.23 -3.19
C VAL A 144 -8.65 -15.34 -2.19
N ASP A 145 -9.73 -14.70 -2.64
CA ASP A 145 -10.61 -13.88 -1.84
C ASP A 145 -11.96 -14.56 -1.69
N GLU A 146 -12.39 -14.76 -0.45
CA GLU A 146 -13.68 -15.35 -0.15
C GLU A 146 -14.54 -14.42 0.71
N TYR A 147 -15.83 -14.37 0.39
CA TYR A 147 -16.84 -13.68 1.17
C TYR A 147 -17.88 -14.67 1.66
N PHE A 148 -18.08 -14.71 2.95
CA PHE A 148 -19.11 -15.49 3.59
C PHE A 148 -20.22 -14.55 4.05
N THR A 149 -21.35 -14.55 3.34
CA THR A 149 -22.57 -13.88 3.77
C THR A 149 -23.39 -14.87 4.57
N ILE A 150 -23.52 -14.63 5.87
CA ILE A 150 -24.15 -15.49 6.85
C ILE A 150 -25.39 -14.78 7.35
N THR A 151 -26.56 -15.45 7.31
CA THR A 151 -27.81 -14.90 7.79
C THR A 151 -28.27 -15.59 9.08
N ALA A 152 -29.07 -14.88 9.87
CA ALA A 152 -29.51 -15.34 11.19
C ALA A 152 -30.29 -16.68 11.16
N ASP A 153 -30.87 -17.03 10.03
CA ASP A 153 -31.56 -18.30 9.79
C ASP A 153 -30.61 -19.46 9.46
N GLY A 154 -29.31 -19.22 9.45
CA GLY A 154 -28.25 -20.21 9.20
C GLY A 154 -27.92 -20.45 7.74
N ASN A 155 -28.50 -19.69 6.80
CA ASN A 155 -28.07 -19.78 5.41
C ASN A 155 -26.73 -19.06 5.20
N VAL A 156 -25.85 -19.68 4.41
CA VAL A 156 -24.54 -19.13 4.06
C VAL A 156 -24.39 -19.09 2.54
N THR A 157 -24.01 -17.92 2.04
CA THR A 157 -23.54 -17.75 0.67
C THR A 157 -22.03 -17.47 0.71
N ARG A 158 -21.25 -18.39 0.18
CA ARG A 158 -19.80 -18.28 0.02
C ARG A 158 -19.49 -17.84 -1.40
N THR A 159 -18.95 -16.67 -1.58
CA THR A 159 -18.45 -16.15 -2.86
C THR A 159 -16.93 -16.27 -2.88
N ILE A 160 -16.38 -16.97 -3.86
CA ILE A 160 -14.97 -17.25 -4.02
C ILE A 160 -14.49 -16.56 -5.29
N ARG A 161 -13.38 -15.82 -5.19
CA ARG A 161 -12.70 -15.19 -6.31
C ARG A 161 -11.24 -15.61 -6.32
N GLN A 162 -10.77 -16.10 -7.43
CA GLN A 162 -9.40 -16.53 -7.64
C GLN A 162 -8.66 -15.48 -8.45
N GLY A 163 -7.48 -15.07 -7.98
CA GLY A 163 -6.55 -14.31 -8.79
C GLY A 163 -5.97 -15.16 -9.91
N THR A 164 -5.63 -14.53 -11.03
CA THR A 164 -4.93 -15.15 -12.17
C THR A 164 -3.66 -14.35 -12.50
N ALA A 165 -3.04 -14.59 -13.64
CA ALA A 165 -1.95 -13.77 -14.14
C ALA A 165 -2.39 -12.39 -14.67
N LYS A 166 -3.70 -12.13 -14.75
CA LYS A 166 -4.26 -10.86 -15.23
C LYS A 166 -4.60 -9.95 -14.06
N ILE A 167 -4.28 -8.69 -14.20
CA ILE A 167 -4.71 -7.64 -13.28
C ILE A 167 -6.23 -7.50 -13.35
N ASP A 168 -6.84 -7.12 -12.23
CA ASP A 168 -8.28 -6.85 -12.11
C ASP A 168 -9.20 -8.05 -12.43
N ASP A 169 -8.66 -9.26 -12.53
CA ASP A 169 -9.41 -10.47 -12.81
C ASP A 169 -10.39 -10.88 -11.70
N TRP A 170 -10.23 -10.34 -10.50
CA TRP A 170 -11.19 -10.52 -9.42
C TRP A 170 -12.59 -9.96 -9.76
N ARG A 171 -12.68 -9.03 -10.72
CA ARG A 171 -13.95 -8.51 -11.25
C ARG A 171 -14.53 -9.41 -12.34
N ASP A 172 -13.73 -10.28 -12.95
CA ASP A 172 -14.20 -11.16 -14.00
C ASP A 172 -15.25 -12.13 -13.44
N PRO A 173 -16.47 -12.14 -13.99
CA PRO A 173 -17.50 -13.13 -13.60
C PRO A 173 -17.03 -14.57 -13.75
N GLY A 174 -16.14 -14.87 -14.71
CA GLY A 174 -15.54 -16.19 -14.93
C GLY A 174 -14.71 -16.71 -13.76
N ASN A 175 -14.13 -15.80 -12.97
CA ASN A 175 -13.31 -16.14 -11.80
C ASN A 175 -14.12 -16.26 -10.50
N LYS A 176 -15.43 -16.08 -10.59
CA LYS A 176 -16.35 -16.13 -9.44
C LYS A 176 -17.00 -17.51 -9.32
N THR A 177 -16.81 -18.14 -8.18
CA THR A 177 -17.59 -19.33 -7.80
C THR A 177 -18.48 -18.97 -6.61
N VAL A 178 -19.74 -19.40 -6.66
CA VAL A 178 -20.68 -19.20 -5.56
C VAL A 178 -21.10 -20.55 -5.00
N GLN A 179 -20.98 -20.71 -3.69
CA GLN A 179 -21.48 -21.85 -2.96
C GLN A 179 -22.55 -21.40 -1.97
N THR A 180 -23.60 -22.16 -1.85
CA THR A 180 -24.62 -21.95 -0.82
C THR A 180 -24.74 -23.20 0.03
N PHE A 181 -24.90 -23.02 1.33
CA PHE A 181 -25.12 -24.12 2.27
C PHE A 181 -25.87 -23.61 3.50
N ARG A 182 -26.35 -24.57 4.30
CA ARG A 182 -27.09 -24.26 5.51
C ARG A 182 -26.38 -24.83 6.74
N LEU A 183 -26.28 -24.02 7.77
CA LEU A 183 -25.78 -24.40 9.09
C LEU A 183 -26.94 -24.95 9.91
N THR A 184 -26.85 -26.22 10.31
CA THR A 184 -27.85 -26.93 11.08
C THR A 184 -27.23 -27.54 12.35
N PRO A 185 -28.05 -27.96 13.36
CA PRO A 185 -27.49 -28.68 14.50
C PRO A 185 -26.64 -29.89 14.11
N ASP A 186 -26.98 -30.56 13.02
CA ASP A 186 -26.36 -31.80 12.55
C ASP A 186 -25.19 -31.60 11.60
N GLY A 187 -24.82 -30.32 11.29
CA GLY A 187 -23.69 -30.00 10.44
C GLY A 187 -23.98 -29.00 9.34
N ILE A 188 -23.11 -29.02 8.31
CA ILE A 188 -23.22 -28.20 7.10
C ILE A 188 -23.99 -28.99 6.04
N MET A 189 -25.16 -28.52 5.68
CA MET A 189 -26.10 -29.22 4.82
C MET A 189 -26.40 -28.46 3.52
N ASP A 190 -27.02 -29.14 2.54
CA ASP A 190 -27.52 -28.54 1.29
C ASP A 190 -26.49 -27.80 0.44
N LYS A 191 -25.24 -28.27 0.45
CA LYS A 191 -24.16 -27.61 -0.26
C LYS A 191 -24.37 -27.64 -1.77
N LYS A 192 -24.52 -26.46 -2.39
CA LYS A 192 -24.66 -26.28 -3.83
C LYS A 192 -23.57 -25.34 -4.34
N THR A 193 -22.96 -25.69 -5.47
CA THR A 193 -21.91 -24.89 -6.11
C THR A 193 -22.39 -24.45 -7.50
N GLN A 194 -22.32 -23.15 -7.75
CA GLN A 194 -22.58 -22.55 -9.06
C GLN A 194 -21.28 -21.96 -9.59
N ARG A 195 -20.87 -22.39 -10.77
CA ARG A 195 -19.79 -21.77 -11.54
C ARG A 195 -20.42 -21.02 -12.70
N PRO A 196 -20.02 -19.78 -13.00
CA PRO A 196 -20.47 -19.11 -14.21
C PRO A 196 -20.08 -19.96 -15.42
N GLY A 197 -21.01 -20.19 -16.30
CA GLY A 197 -20.68 -20.79 -17.60
C GLY A 197 -19.78 -19.84 -18.36
N LEU A 198 -18.75 -20.36 -18.99
CA LEU A 198 -17.92 -19.63 -19.94
C LEU A 198 -18.84 -19.12 -21.06
N SER A 199 -19.32 -17.90 -20.94
CA SER A 199 -20.15 -17.28 -21.97
C SER A 199 -19.26 -16.84 -23.15
N GLY A 200 -19.72 -17.16 -24.31
CA GLY A 200 -19.13 -17.15 -25.59
C GLY A 200 -18.21 -15.98 -26.00
N LYS A 201 -17.33 -16.34 -26.88
CA LYS A 201 -16.47 -15.46 -27.68
C LYS A 201 -17.29 -14.32 -28.31
N ALA A 202 -16.88 -13.07 -28.01
CA ALA A 202 -17.32 -11.92 -28.76
C ALA A 202 -16.63 -11.95 -30.14
N GLU A 203 -17.41 -11.87 -31.19
CA GLU A 203 -16.93 -11.73 -32.56
C GLU A 203 -16.32 -10.33 -32.78
N ALA A 204 -15.13 -10.32 -33.36
CA ALA A 204 -14.42 -9.12 -33.69
C ALA A 204 -15.03 -8.43 -34.92
N ALA A 205 -15.37 -7.15 -34.80
CA ALA A 205 -15.73 -6.32 -35.93
C ALA A 205 -14.51 -6.00 -36.79
N LYS A 206 -14.60 -6.23 -38.09
CA LYS A 206 -13.55 -5.91 -39.06
C LYS A 206 -13.52 -4.40 -39.33
N GLY A 207 -12.47 -3.74 -38.88
CA GLY A 207 -12.17 -2.35 -39.27
C GLY A 207 -11.54 -2.30 -40.66
N ALA A 208 -11.91 -1.28 -41.43
CA ALA A 208 -11.46 -1.02 -42.78
C ALA A 208 -10.00 -0.52 -42.79
N GLN A 209 -9.16 -1.19 -43.55
CA GLN A 209 -7.76 -0.80 -43.76
C GLN A 209 -7.66 0.41 -44.69
N VAL A 210 -7.07 1.47 -44.21
CA VAL A 210 -6.55 2.56 -45.02
C VAL A 210 -5.11 2.24 -45.40
N LYS A 211 -4.82 2.12 -46.69
CA LYS A 211 -3.44 1.95 -47.18
C LYS A 211 -2.67 3.26 -47.04
N ALA A 212 -1.78 3.35 -46.09
CA ALA A 212 -0.78 4.40 -46.04
C ALA A 212 0.46 3.98 -46.86
N ASN A 213 0.94 4.87 -47.72
CA ASN A 213 2.21 4.70 -48.43
C ASN A 213 3.35 4.87 -47.43
N SER A 214 4.07 3.80 -47.14
CA SER A 214 5.19 3.79 -46.17
C SER A 214 6.39 4.59 -46.74
N VAL A 215 6.93 5.47 -45.92
CA VAL A 215 8.21 6.14 -46.16
C VAL A 215 9.34 5.22 -45.64
N GLY A 216 10.13 4.69 -46.56
CA GLY A 216 11.06 3.58 -46.28
C GLY A 216 10.29 2.26 -46.08
N ASN A 217 10.95 1.13 -46.29
CA ASN A 217 10.38 -0.17 -45.97
C ASN A 217 10.91 -0.61 -44.59
N PRO A 218 10.13 -0.43 -43.48
CA PRO A 218 10.56 -0.95 -42.20
C PRO A 218 10.67 -2.48 -42.25
N VAL A 219 11.62 -3.05 -41.50
CA VAL A 219 11.75 -4.49 -41.32
C VAL A 219 10.92 -5.00 -40.13
N ALA A 220 10.43 -4.11 -39.30
CA ALA A 220 9.38 -4.37 -38.30
C ALA A 220 8.57 -3.12 -38.04
N TRP A 221 7.26 -3.27 -37.82
CA TRP A 221 6.35 -2.14 -37.63
C TRP A 221 5.15 -2.51 -36.76
N TRP A 222 5.05 -1.91 -35.56
CA TRP A 222 3.90 -1.99 -34.68
C TRP A 222 3.07 -0.71 -34.85
N LYS A 223 1.87 -0.86 -35.42
CA LYS A 223 0.96 0.26 -35.70
C LYS A 223 0.08 0.60 -34.50
N PHE A 224 -0.14 -0.37 -33.60
CA PHE A 224 -1.05 -0.26 -32.47
C PHE A 224 -2.49 0.12 -32.83
N ASP A 225 -2.99 -0.39 -33.96
CA ASP A 225 -4.34 -0.14 -34.48
C ASP A 225 -5.36 -1.21 -34.08
N GLU A 226 -5.03 -2.11 -33.13
CA GLU A 226 -5.91 -3.18 -32.69
C GLU A 226 -7.12 -2.71 -31.92
N ALA A 227 -7.07 -1.56 -31.26
CA ALA A 227 -8.11 -0.89 -30.55
C ALA A 227 -8.75 -1.66 -29.37
N GLN A 228 -8.42 -2.92 -29.17
CA GLN A 228 -8.92 -3.77 -28.10
C GLN A 228 -8.11 -5.06 -27.92
N GLY A 229 -8.22 -5.66 -26.73
CA GLY A 229 -7.57 -6.93 -26.42
C GLY A 229 -6.12 -6.78 -25.97
N ASP A 230 -5.43 -7.91 -25.87
CA ASP A 230 -4.07 -8.05 -25.34
C ASP A 230 -3.06 -8.55 -26.38
N VAL A 231 -3.29 -8.23 -27.64
CA VAL A 231 -2.41 -8.60 -28.76
C VAL A 231 -2.01 -7.37 -29.54
N ALA A 232 -0.71 -7.19 -29.74
CA ALA A 232 -0.13 -6.23 -30.67
C ALA A 232 0.51 -6.99 -31.84
N VAL A 233 0.22 -6.56 -33.06
CA VAL A 233 0.68 -7.25 -34.29
C VAL A 233 1.89 -6.50 -34.88
N GLU A 234 2.99 -7.21 -35.07
CA GLU A 234 4.07 -6.71 -35.93
C GLU A 234 3.62 -6.86 -37.41
N SER A 235 3.40 -5.71 -38.06
CA SER A 235 2.64 -5.63 -39.33
C SER A 235 3.43 -6.14 -40.56
N VAL A 236 4.77 -6.22 -40.51
CA VAL A 236 5.61 -6.66 -41.63
C VAL A 236 5.64 -8.19 -41.72
N SER A 237 5.87 -8.85 -40.59
CA SER A 237 5.89 -10.31 -40.51
C SER A 237 4.54 -10.94 -40.21
N GLY A 238 3.61 -10.16 -39.64
CA GLY A 238 2.33 -10.66 -39.16
C GLY A 238 2.42 -11.36 -37.79
N GLU A 239 3.56 -11.29 -37.13
CA GLU A 239 3.75 -11.88 -35.81
C GLU A 239 2.92 -11.16 -34.75
N LYS A 240 2.42 -11.95 -33.82
CA LYS A 240 1.58 -11.47 -32.72
C LYS A 240 2.39 -11.45 -31.44
N GLY A 241 2.58 -10.26 -30.88
CA GLY A 241 3.08 -10.08 -29.51
C GLY A 241 1.92 -9.98 -28.52
N THR A 242 2.04 -10.63 -27.38
CA THR A 242 1.10 -10.42 -26.28
C THR A 242 1.52 -9.16 -25.52
N VAL A 243 0.55 -8.30 -25.21
CA VAL A 243 0.73 -7.22 -24.26
C VAL A 243 0.67 -7.84 -22.87
N GLU A 244 1.84 -8.02 -22.27
CA GLU A 244 1.95 -8.55 -20.92
C GLU A 244 1.82 -7.42 -19.89
N GLY A 245 1.42 -7.76 -18.70
CA GLY A 245 1.35 -6.83 -17.57
C GLY A 245 -0.08 -6.59 -17.10
N HIS A 246 -0.51 -5.35 -17.09
CA HIS A 246 -1.86 -4.98 -16.70
C HIS A 246 -2.86 -5.02 -17.88
N LYS A 247 -4.09 -4.60 -17.64
CA LYS A 247 -5.10 -4.49 -18.68
C LYS A 247 -4.63 -3.55 -19.80
N SER A 248 -4.63 -4.04 -21.03
CA SER A 248 -4.29 -3.23 -22.20
C SER A 248 -5.30 -2.11 -22.40
N LEU A 249 -4.82 -0.88 -22.42
CA LEU A 249 -5.60 0.32 -22.68
C LEU A 249 -5.24 0.85 -24.07
N TRP A 250 -6.24 1.02 -24.90
CA TRP A 250 -6.11 1.54 -26.24
C TRP A 250 -6.74 2.92 -26.32
N GLU A 251 -5.95 3.89 -26.77
CA GLU A 251 -6.31 5.30 -26.82
C GLU A 251 -6.23 5.82 -28.25
N LYS A 252 -6.69 7.04 -28.49
CA LYS A 252 -6.51 7.71 -29.79
C LYS A 252 -5.02 7.95 -30.06
N GLY A 253 -4.50 7.36 -31.14
CA GLY A 253 -3.13 7.53 -31.59
C GLY A 253 -2.92 8.73 -32.50
N VAL A 254 -1.70 8.86 -33.02
CA VAL A 254 -1.38 9.78 -34.14
C VAL A 254 -1.96 9.24 -35.45
N SER A 255 -2.11 7.91 -35.52
CA SER A 255 -2.76 7.20 -36.63
C SER A 255 -3.61 6.09 -36.03
N GLY A 256 -4.95 6.16 -36.16
CA GLY A 256 -5.82 5.14 -35.58
C GLY A 256 -5.79 5.14 -34.07
N THR A 257 -5.30 4.03 -33.45
CA THR A 257 -5.15 3.91 -32.00
C THR A 257 -3.68 3.79 -31.58
N ALA A 258 -3.42 4.00 -30.32
CA ALA A 258 -2.13 3.83 -29.67
C ALA A 258 -2.30 2.93 -28.45
N LEU A 259 -1.22 2.30 -28.01
CA LEU A 259 -1.23 1.50 -26.80
C LEU A 259 -0.66 2.28 -25.62
N GLN A 260 -1.37 2.27 -24.51
CA GLN A 260 -0.90 2.85 -23.26
C GLN A 260 -0.06 1.85 -22.45
N PHE A 261 1.08 2.32 -22.00
CA PHE A 261 2.00 1.66 -21.08
C PHE A 261 1.88 2.30 -19.70
N ASP A 262 1.95 1.48 -18.65
CA ASP A 262 1.62 1.85 -17.26
C ASP A 262 2.80 2.38 -16.43
N GLY A 263 3.99 2.38 -17.00
CA GLY A 263 5.20 2.74 -16.23
C GLY A 263 5.65 1.69 -15.22
N TYR A 264 5.04 0.51 -15.23
CA TYR A 264 5.30 -0.52 -14.24
C TYR A 264 5.59 -1.91 -14.86
N ASN A 265 4.61 -2.54 -15.49
CA ASN A 265 4.78 -3.92 -15.96
C ASN A 265 4.32 -4.18 -17.39
N SER A 266 3.80 -3.17 -18.09
CA SER A 266 3.39 -3.31 -19.50
C SER A 266 4.60 -3.55 -20.40
N ILE A 267 4.55 -4.60 -21.19
CA ILE A 267 5.61 -4.95 -22.14
C ILE A 267 5.04 -5.72 -23.33
N ILE A 268 5.61 -5.48 -24.51
CA ILE A 268 5.41 -6.33 -25.68
C ILE A 268 6.72 -7.01 -26.00
N ARG A 269 6.67 -8.31 -26.35
CA ARG A 269 7.81 -9.10 -26.73
C ARG A 269 7.63 -9.67 -28.15
N LEU A 270 8.71 -9.57 -28.94
CA LEU A 270 8.85 -10.28 -30.18
C LEU A 270 10.07 -11.19 -30.08
N SER A 271 9.90 -12.49 -30.34
CA SER A 271 10.98 -13.46 -30.24
C SER A 271 12.17 -13.08 -31.14
N ALA A 272 13.38 -13.17 -30.57
CA ALA A 272 14.64 -12.93 -31.31
C ALA A 272 14.77 -13.77 -32.59
N ALA A 273 14.19 -14.96 -32.60
CA ALA A 273 14.24 -15.85 -33.79
C ALA A 273 13.42 -15.28 -34.96
N ARG A 274 12.41 -14.44 -34.68
CA ARG A 274 11.49 -13.84 -35.66
C ARG A 274 11.75 -12.36 -35.88
N GLY A 275 12.50 -11.70 -34.98
CA GLY A 275 12.86 -10.31 -35.11
C GLY A 275 13.81 -10.01 -36.26
N PRO A 276 13.80 -8.75 -36.75
CA PRO A 276 14.69 -8.31 -37.82
C PRO A 276 16.15 -8.43 -37.42
N LYS A 277 17.01 -8.70 -38.44
CA LYS A 277 18.46 -8.80 -38.30
C LYS A 277 19.12 -7.58 -38.92
N VAL A 278 19.43 -6.61 -38.09
CA VAL A 278 20.16 -5.40 -38.47
C VAL A 278 21.66 -5.61 -38.24
N SER A 279 22.54 -5.09 -39.07
CA SER A 279 23.98 -5.25 -38.89
C SER A 279 24.81 -4.01 -39.16
N SER A 280 24.72 -3.43 -40.33
CA SER A 280 25.59 -2.33 -40.79
C SER A 280 24.93 -0.97 -40.68
N ALA A 281 23.60 -0.91 -40.55
CA ALA A 281 22.83 0.29 -40.38
C ALA A 281 21.54 -0.01 -39.60
N LEU A 282 20.98 1.00 -38.97
CA LEU A 282 19.80 0.88 -38.15
C LEU A 282 19.06 2.23 -38.12
N THR A 283 17.74 2.19 -38.23
CA THR A 283 16.86 3.27 -37.75
C THR A 283 15.82 2.67 -36.83
N LEU A 284 15.66 3.28 -35.67
CA LEU A 284 14.56 3.06 -34.73
C LEU A 284 13.73 4.32 -34.68
N GLU A 285 12.42 4.22 -34.85
CA GLU A 285 11.53 5.36 -34.73
C GLU A 285 10.19 4.99 -34.09
N GLY A 286 9.50 5.97 -33.51
CA GLY A 286 8.17 5.83 -32.96
C GLY A 286 7.59 7.15 -32.51
N TRP A 287 6.27 7.19 -32.37
CA TRP A 287 5.56 8.29 -31.75
C TRP A 287 5.32 8.00 -30.28
N ILE A 288 5.60 8.96 -29.42
CA ILE A 288 5.46 8.84 -27.97
C ILE A 288 4.69 10.02 -27.40
N ALA A 289 3.86 9.76 -26.39
CA ALA A 289 3.32 10.80 -25.52
C ALA A 289 3.58 10.35 -24.07
N ILE A 290 4.52 11.04 -23.42
CA ILE A 290 4.99 10.70 -22.08
C ILE A 290 3.89 11.01 -21.06
N GLY A 291 3.49 10.05 -20.26
CA GLY A 291 2.57 10.26 -19.14
C GLY A 291 3.31 10.72 -17.88
N ALA A 292 4.40 10.03 -17.57
CA ALA A 292 5.32 10.40 -16.50
C ALA A 292 6.76 10.05 -16.91
N TYR A 293 7.74 10.81 -16.40
CA TYR A 293 9.14 10.49 -16.65
C TYR A 293 9.52 9.19 -15.97
N PRO A 294 10.28 8.30 -16.65
CA PRO A 294 10.71 7.06 -16.04
C PRO A 294 11.74 7.33 -14.92
N TRP A 295 11.91 6.33 -14.08
CA TRP A 295 12.97 6.34 -13.09
C TRP A 295 14.37 6.59 -13.67
N ASN A 296 14.66 5.91 -14.75
CA ASN A 296 15.91 5.99 -15.49
C ASN A 296 15.56 5.79 -16.98
N TRP A 297 16.40 5.11 -17.75
CA TRP A 297 16.14 4.83 -19.15
C TRP A 297 14.97 3.88 -19.36
N ALA A 298 13.88 4.33 -19.98
CA ALA A 298 12.78 3.49 -20.41
C ALA A 298 12.80 3.31 -21.93
N PRO A 299 12.71 2.07 -22.45
CA PRO A 299 12.74 1.85 -23.88
C PRO A 299 11.42 2.20 -24.54
N ILE A 300 11.50 2.87 -25.69
CA ILE A 300 10.49 2.82 -26.74
C ILE A 300 10.57 1.44 -27.39
N VAL A 301 11.78 1.08 -27.87
CA VAL A 301 12.09 -0.24 -28.43
C VAL A 301 13.53 -0.61 -28.12
N GLN A 302 13.75 -1.86 -27.76
CA GLN A 302 15.09 -2.40 -27.54
C GLN A 302 15.22 -3.86 -27.95
N GLN A 303 16.44 -4.26 -28.32
CA GLN A 303 16.90 -5.64 -28.31
C GLN A 303 18.26 -5.65 -27.63
N ALA A 304 18.32 -6.02 -26.36
CA ALA A 304 19.53 -6.00 -25.56
C ALA A 304 19.53 -7.19 -24.59
N ASP A 305 20.72 -7.64 -24.22
CA ASP A 305 20.90 -8.69 -23.24
C ASP A 305 20.51 -8.19 -21.86
N ASP A 306 19.99 -9.09 -21.06
CA ASP A 306 19.67 -8.83 -19.66
C ASP A 306 20.94 -9.01 -18.80
N VAL A 307 21.01 -8.33 -17.65
CA VAL A 307 22.06 -8.55 -16.65
C VAL A 307 22.01 -10.01 -16.19
N PRO A 308 23.15 -10.75 -16.16
CA PRO A 308 23.18 -12.14 -15.73
C PRO A 308 22.64 -12.34 -14.31
N GLU A 309 22.00 -13.49 -14.10
CA GLU A 309 21.41 -13.88 -12.82
C GLU A 309 22.49 -14.01 -11.71
N GLU A 310 23.71 -14.40 -12.08
CA GLU A 310 24.84 -14.53 -11.18
C GLU A 310 25.25 -13.18 -10.54
N LEU A 311 25.10 -12.08 -11.28
CA LEU A 311 25.36 -10.74 -10.75
C LEU A 311 24.26 -10.25 -9.80
N LYS A 312 23.02 -10.74 -9.97
CA LYS A 312 21.95 -10.46 -9.01
C LYS A 312 22.21 -11.11 -7.65
N GLN A 313 22.85 -12.30 -7.64
CA GLN A 313 23.18 -13.00 -6.39
C GLN A 313 24.37 -12.40 -5.65
N LEU A 314 25.30 -11.75 -6.37
CA LEU A 314 26.42 -11.05 -5.76
C LEU A 314 25.99 -9.75 -5.04
N LYS A 315 24.95 -9.09 -5.55
CA LYS A 315 24.37 -7.90 -4.92
C LYS A 315 23.87 -8.15 -3.49
N GLY A 316 23.23 -9.30 -3.24
CA GLY A 316 22.63 -9.63 -1.94
C GLY A 316 23.63 -10.06 -0.86
N ARG A 317 24.91 -10.25 -1.18
CA ARG A 317 25.88 -10.83 -0.25
C ARG A 317 26.92 -9.88 0.33
N ARG A 318 27.24 -8.77 -0.28
CA ARG A 318 28.36 -7.94 0.14
C ARG A 318 28.01 -6.58 0.73
N ALA A 319 27.04 -5.88 0.26
CA ALA A 319 26.73 -4.51 0.70
C ALA A 319 26.34 -4.37 2.19
N TRP A 320 26.16 -5.48 2.91
CA TRP A 320 25.48 -5.45 4.22
C TRP A 320 26.22 -6.17 5.35
N LEU A 321 27.44 -6.59 5.12
CA LEU A 321 28.20 -7.33 6.14
C LEU A 321 28.97 -6.45 7.13
N THR A 322 29.18 -5.20 6.86
CA THR A 322 30.10 -4.39 7.66
C THR A 322 29.51 -3.25 8.45
N GLY A 323 28.32 -2.74 8.20
CA GLY A 323 27.68 -1.73 9.07
C GLY A 323 28.51 -0.47 9.39
N GLU A 324 29.63 -0.26 8.72
CA GLU A 324 30.50 0.91 8.83
C GLU A 324 30.63 1.54 7.44
N GLU A 325 30.28 2.82 7.36
CA GLU A 325 30.45 3.66 6.18
C GLU A 325 31.93 4.00 5.98
N ASP A 326 32.67 3.16 5.28
CA ASP A 326 34.02 3.52 4.79
C ASP A 326 33.94 4.00 3.35
N GLN A 327 34.14 5.27 3.12
CA GLN A 327 34.12 5.90 1.79
C GLN A 327 35.13 5.26 0.81
N GLU A 328 36.19 4.62 1.30
CA GLU A 328 37.17 3.90 0.46
C GLU A 328 36.58 2.59 -0.13
N GLU A 329 35.63 1.95 0.54
CA GLU A 329 34.96 0.75 0.02
C GLU A 329 33.90 1.09 -1.05
N GLU A 330 33.25 2.27 -0.99
CA GLU A 330 32.30 2.72 -2.02
C GLU A 330 32.99 2.91 -3.38
N ASP A 331 34.19 3.48 -3.40
CA ASP A 331 34.97 3.68 -4.63
C ASP A 331 35.43 2.34 -5.24
N GLU A 332 35.81 1.35 -4.42
CA GLU A 332 36.18 0.01 -4.88
C GLU A 332 34.94 -0.81 -5.36
N GLU A 333 33.78 -0.64 -4.73
CA GLU A 333 32.53 -1.27 -5.17
C GLU A 333 32.01 -0.65 -6.47
N GLU A 334 32.10 0.65 -6.64
CA GLU A 334 31.73 1.34 -7.89
C GLU A 334 32.65 0.90 -9.03
N GLU A 335 33.95 0.74 -8.79
CA GLU A 335 34.91 0.26 -9.77
C GLU A 335 34.69 -1.24 -10.10
N TYR A 336 34.36 -2.05 -9.12
CA TYR A 336 34.02 -3.46 -9.33
C TYR A 336 32.71 -3.63 -10.09
N PHE A 337 31.69 -2.82 -9.79
CA PHE A 337 30.40 -2.83 -10.47
C PHE A 337 30.53 -2.35 -11.92
N ASP A 338 31.29 -1.29 -12.15
CA ASP A 338 31.64 -0.81 -13.49
C ASP A 338 32.48 -1.83 -14.26
N PHE A 339 33.34 -2.56 -13.57
CA PHE A 339 34.13 -3.64 -14.15
C PHE A 339 33.28 -4.87 -14.51
N ALA A 340 32.34 -5.24 -13.65
CA ALA A 340 31.41 -6.34 -13.92
C ALA A 340 30.45 -6.00 -15.08
N LEU A 341 29.96 -4.77 -15.14
CA LEU A 341 29.14 -4.27 -16.25
C LEU A 341 29.96 -4.10 -17.54
N LYS A 342 31.27 -3.81 -17.45
CA LYS A 342 32.17 -3.70 -18.62
C LYS A 342 32.62 -5.06 -19.18
N LYS A 343 32.58 -6.12 -18.38
CA LYS A 343 33.06 -7.45 -18.77
C LYS A 343 32.05 -8.28 -19.53
N GLU A 344 30.81 -7.80 -19.65
CA GLU A 344 29.74 -8.58 -20.25
C GLU A 344 29.63 -8.42 -21.76
N ASN A 345 29.22 -9.50 -22.37
CA ASN A 345 28.82 -9.62 -23.79
C ASN A 345 27.43 -8.95 -24.01
N ASP A 346 27.13 -7.88 -23.25
CA ASP A 346 25.93 -7.10 -23.44
C ASP A 346 25.95 -6.46 -24.84
N VAL A 347 24.99 -6.81 -25.64
CA VAL A 347 24.96 -6.51 -27.07
C VAL A 347 23.56 -6.08 -27.50
N GLY A 348 23.46 -5.39 -28.64
CA GLY A 348 22.20 -5.01 -29.23
C GLY A 348 22.01 -3.51 -29.42
N TYR A 349 20.77 -3.05 -29.32
CA TYR A 349 20.37 -1.65 -29.54
C TYR A 349 19.22 -1.24 -28.61
N PHE A 350 19.08 0.07 -28.45
CA PHE A 350 18.06 0.68 -27.61
C PHE A 350 17.71 2.08 -28.12
N LEU A 351 16.43 2.40 -28.26
CA LEU A 351 15.90 3.74 -28.37
C LEU A 351 14.91 3.97 -27.24
N GLY A 352 15.07 5.06 -26.49
CA GLY A 352 14.22 5.34 -25.34
C GLY A 352 14.38 6.76 -24.81
N ILE A 353 13.87 6.99 -23.62
CA ILE A 353 13.98 8.25 -22.90
C ILE A 353 14.66 8.04 -21.56
N ASP A 354 15.36 9.07 -21.09
CA ASP A 354 15.95 9.08 -19.75
C ASP A 354 14.98 9.59 -18.68
N GLY A 355 15.40 9.54 -17.41
CA GLY A 355 14.59 10.00 -16.27
C GLY A 355 14.34 11.51 -16.25
N LEU A 356 14.96 12.28 -17.13
CA LEU A 356 14.78 13.72 -17.28
C LEU A 356 14.00 14.08 -18.56
N GLY A 357 13.51 13.07 -19.30
CA GLY A 357 12.74 13.28 -20.52
C GLY A 357 13.59 13.55 -21.78
N HIS A 358 14.85 13.17 -21.80
CA HIS A 358 15.69 13.29 -22.97
C HIS A 358 15.70 12.01 -23.79
N PRO A 359 15.47 12.06 -25.13
CA PRO A 359 15.56 10.88 -25.95
C PRO A 359 17.02 10.47 -26.19
N GLY A 360 17.27 9.16 -26.24
CA GLY A 360 18.60 8.60 -26.42
C GLY A 360 18.61 7.34 -27.29
N LEU A 361 19.69 7.18 -28.02
CA LEU A 361 20.01 6.01 -28.83
C LEU A 361 21.27 5.35 -28.30
N LYS A 362 21.25 4.03 -28.08
CA LYS A 362 22.40 3.22 -27.68
C LYS A 362 22.54 2.07 -28.67
N VAL A 363 23.76 1.82 -29.15
CA VAL A 363 24.03 0.73 -30.06
C VAL A 363 25.36 0.08 -29.71
N ARG A 364 25.41 -1.23 -29.65
CA ARG A 364 26.64 -2.00 -29.47
C ARG A 364 27.34 -2.10 -30.80
N VAL A 365 28.41 -1.36 -30.99
CA VAL A 365 29.19 -1.33 -32.25
C VAL A 365 30.57 -1.89 -31.98
N GLY A 366 30.87 -3.05 -32.52
CA GLY A 366 32.12 -3.77 -32.24
C GLY A 366 32.23 -4.11 -30.75
N GLN A 367 33.26 -3.62 -30.08
CA GLN A 367 33.51 -3.93 -28.67
C GLN A 367 32.97 -2.86 -27.69
N VAL A 368 32.26 -1.83 -28.18
CA VAL A 368 31.87 -0.68 -27.40
C VAL A 368 30.39 -0.40 -27.53
N TRP A 369 29.73 -0.04 -26.44
CA TRP A 369 28.45 0.61 -26.48
C TRP A 369 28.64 2.08 -26.80
N GLU A 370 28.05 2.50 -27.90
CA GLU A 370 27.96 3.90 -28.28
C GLU A 370 26.63 4.47 -27.87
N GLU A 371 26.66 5.63 -27.28
CA GLU A 371 25.49 6.29 -26.74
C GLU A 371 25.41 7.74 -27.24
N LEU A 372 24.22 8.12 -27.68
CA LEU A 372 23.90 9.50 -28.04
C LEU A 372 22.62 9.91 -27.32
N VAL A 373 22.67 10.97 -26.54
CA VAL A 373 21.52 11.55 -25.83
C VAL A 373 21.30 12.94 -26.41
N SER A 374 20.05 13.29 -26.64
CA SER A 374 19.66 14.62 -27.09
C SER A 374 19.56 15.57 -25.91
N ASP A 375 19.94 16.83 -26.10
CA ASP A 375 19.66 17.90 -25.13
C ASP A 375 18.22 18.41 -25.19
N THR A 376 17.38 17.86 -26.09
CA THR A 376 15.97 18.23 -26.21
C THR A 376 15.17 17.59 -25.09
N HIS A 377 14.64 18.42 -24.21
CA HIS A 377 13.67 17.97 -23.20
C HIS A 377 12.28 17.80 -23.80
N LEU A 378 11.68 16.63 -23.62
CA LEU A 378 10.34 16.28 -24.08
C LEU A 378 9.33 16.55 -22.96
N GLY A 379 8.35 17.40 -23.21
CA GLY A 379 7.24 17.65 -22.28
C GLY A 379 6.30 16.45 -22.17
N ARG A 380 5.62 16.33 -21.05
CA ARG A 380 4.59 15.31 -20.85
C ARG A 380 3.30 15.62 -21.63
N ARG A 381 2.52 14.58 -21.92
CA ARG A 381 1.17 14.67 -22.52
C ARG A 381 1.15 15.39 -23.86
N ARG A 382 2.24 15.25 -24.60
CA ARG A 382 2.39 15.77 -25.94
C ARG A 382 3.00 14.70 -26.83
N TRP A 383 2.46 14.55 -28.03
CA TRP A 383 3.02 13.68 -29.04
C TRP A 383 4.34 14.22 -29.58
N TYR A 384 5.34 13.37 -29.60
CA TYR A 384 6.64 13.57 -30.23
C TYR A 384 6.98 12.42 -31.15
N HIS A 385 7.50 12.74 -32.31
CA HIS A 385 8.16 11.73 -33.16
C HIS A 385 9.63 11.65 -32.77
N ILE A 386 10.07 10.48 -32.34
CA ILE A 386 11.47 10.24 -31.99
C ILE A 386 12.06 9.25 -32.99
N ALA A 387 13.25 9.57 -33.53
CA ALA A 387 14.00 8.63 -34.35
C ALA A 387 15.48 8.66 -34.00
N GLY A 388 16.11 7.48 -34.01
CA GLY A 388 17.55 7.30 -33.82
C GLY A 388 18.16 6.49 -34.95
N THR A 389 19.26 6.95 -35.55
CA THR A 389 19.93 6.26 -36.65
C THR A 389 21.38 5.95 -36.34
N TYR A 390 21.85 4.80 -36.82
CA TYR A 390 23.28 4.43 -36.88
C TYR A 390 23.62 3.98 -38.28
N ASP A 391 24.78 4.43 -38.80
CA ASP A 391 25.31 4.05 -40.07
C ASP A 391 26.83 3.71 -39.98
N LYS A 392 27.19 2.47 -40.26
CA LYS A 392 28.57 2.00 -40.26
C LYS A 392 29.41 2.71 -41.32
N GLN A 393 28.85 3.02 -42.52
CA GLN A 393 29.61 3.60 -43.60
C GLN A 393 30.13 4.99 -43.25
N SER A 394 29.30 5.84 -42.70
CA SER A 394 29.65 7.17 -42.25
C SER A 394 30.30 7.18 -40.87
N GLY A 395 30.01 6.18 -40.02
CA GLY A 395 30.38 6.16 -38.60
C GLY A 395 29.64 7.22 -37.80
N LYS A 396 28.34 7.39 -38.04
CA LYS A 396 27.51 8.39 -37.39
C LYS A 396 26.32 7.77 -36.68
N MET A 397 26.01 8.33 -35.54
CA MET A 397 24.74 8.23 -34.87
C MET A 397 24.02 9.57 -34.92
N ASN A 398 22.71 9.57 -35.13
CA ASN A 398 21.88 10.77 -35.07
C ASN A 398 20.63 10.48 -34.27
N ILE A 399 20.10 11.53 -33.60
CA ILE A 399 18.75 11.57 -33.01
C ILE A 399 17.98 12.67 -33.68
N TYR A 400 16.69 12.41 -33.88
CA TYR A 400 15.72 13.35 -34.43
C TYR A 400 14.51 13.45 -33.49
N VAL A 401 14.01 14.67 -33.33
CA VAL A 401 12.77 14.96 -32.63
C VAL A 401 11.86 15.76 -33.57
N ASP A 402 10.63 15.32 -33.75
CA ASP A 402 9.65 15.94 -34.65
C ASP A 402 10.20 16.21 -36.08
N GLY A 403 10.88 15.19 -36.61
CA GLY A 403 11.47 15.23 -37.95
C GLY A 403 12.72 16.09 -38.09
N LYS A 404 13.21 16.72 -37.02
CA LYS A 404 14.38 17.62 -37.00
C LYS A 404 15.58 16.99 -36.32
N PRO A 405 16.83 17.23 -36.78
CA PRO A 405 18.02 16.81 -36.06
C PRO A 405 18.06 17.35 -34.63
N ALA A 406 18.30 16.49 -33.67
CA ALA A 406 18.36 16.81 -32.24
C ALA A 406 19.63 16.27 -31.55
N GLY A 407 20.56 15.72 -32.31
CA GLY A 407 21.87 15.29 -31.84
C GLY A 407 22.61 14.49 -32.91
N GLU A 408 23.94 14.62 -32.97
CA GLU A 408 24.84 13.84 -33.84
C GLU A 408 26.08 13.44 -33.05
N ARG A 409 26.55 12.20 -33.23
CA ARG A 409 27.83 11.72 -32.70
C ARG A 409 28.59 10.88 -33.75
N LYS A 410 29.89 11.09 -33.83
CA LYS A 410 30.77 10.22 -34.58
C LYS A 410 31.17 9.03 -33.70
N VAL A 411 31.05 7.83 -34.27
CA VAL A 411 31.26 6.58 -33.56
C VAL A 411 32.10 5.62 -34.43
N SER A 412 32.44 4.46 -33.90
CA SER A 412 33.24 3.48 -34.64
C SER A 412 32.47 2.93 -35.85
N LYS A 413 33.21 2.66 -36.94
CA LYS A 413 32.71 2.10 -38.18
C LYS A 413 32.72 0.55 -38.14
N SER A 414 31.94 -0.02 -37.26
CA SER A 414 31.84 -1.46 -37.04
C SER A 414 30.41 -1.97 -37.17
N ASP A 415 30.26 -3.27 -37.32
CA ASP A 415 28.92 -3.85 -37.33
C ASP A 415 28.28 -3.80 -35.96
N ILE A 416 26.94 -3.71 -35.95
CA ILE A 416 26.14 -3.84 -34.78
C ILE A 416 26.23 -5.28 -34.29
N ILE A 417 26.52 -5.47 -33.02
CA ILE A 417 26.48 -6.79 -32.40
C ILE A 417 25.08 -7.01 -31.84
N LEU A 418 24.34 -7.94 -32.43
CA LEU A 418 22.97 -8.23 -32.07
C LEU A 418 22.87 -9.10 -30.81
N SER A 419 21.88 -8.82 -29.99
CA SER A 419 21.48 -9.66 -28.88
C SER A 419 20.74 -10.92 -29.37
N SER A 420 20.91 -12.03 -28.66
CA SER A 420 20.09 -13.23 -28.80
C SER A 420 18.72 -13.12 -28.07
N LYS A 421 18.49 -12.04 -27.36
CA LYS A 421 17.25 -11.80 -26.57
C LYS A 421 16.14 -11.22 -27.44
N ASP A 422 14.93 -11.34 -26.93
CA ASP A 422 13.73 -10.83 -27.57
C ASP A 422 13.77 -9.30 -27.76
N ILE A 423 13.13 -8.83 -28.81
CA ILE A 423 12.82 -7.41 -28.96
C ILE A 423 11.73 -7.07 -27.96
N LYS A 424 11.89 -5.98 -27.23
CA LYS A 424 10.99 -5.49 -26.19
C LYS A 424 10.55 -4.06 -26.49
N ILE A 425 9.28 -3.78 -26.27
CA ILE A 425 8.68 -2.43 -26.36
C ILE A 425 8.12 -2.07 -24.99
N GLY A 426 8.37 -0.85 -24.54
CA GLY A 426 7.80 -0.24 -23.35
C GLY A 426 8.46 -0.61 -22.02
N LYS A 427 9.20 -1.73 -21.94
CA LYS A 427 9.88 -2.15 -20.71
C LYS A 427 11.20 -2.83 -21.02
N GLY A 428 12.19 -2.56 -20.21
CA GLY A 428 13.51 -3.15 -20.34
C GLY A 428 14.21 -3.30 -19.01
N LYS A 429 15.31 -4.04 -18.97
CA LYS A 429 16.17 -4.04 -17.80
C LYS A 429 17.08 -2.81 -17.79
N PRO A 430 17.31 -2.23 -16.61
CA PRO A 430 18.14 -1.05 -16.48
C PRO A 430 19.61 -1.39 -16.69
N ARG A 431 20.36 -0.36 -17.01
CA ARG A 431 21.80 -0.46 -17.01
C ARG A 431 22.38 0.32 -15.83
N ARG A 432 22.27 1.60 -15.77
CA ARG A 432 22.85 2.41 -14.69
C ARG A 432 21.88 3.53 -14.34
N PRO A 433 21.62 3.77 -13.05
CA PRO A 433 20.87 4.94 -12.62
C PRO A 433 21.54 6.21 -13.11
N ILE A 434 20.78 7.19 -13.56
CA ILE A 434 21.31 8.47 -14.02
C ILE A 434 21.92 9.25 -12.84
N ARG A 435 21.23 9.23 -11.70
CA ARG A 435 21.65 9.84 -10.44
C ARG A 435 21.15 8.99 -9.29
N PRO A 436 21.89 7.98 -8.82
CA PRO A 436 21.53 7.30 -7.61
C PRO A 436 21.74 8.24 -6.43
N VAL A 437 20.75 8.49 -5.62
CA VAL A 437 20.89 9.16 -4.33
C VAL A 437 21.31 8.14 -3.28
N ARG A 438 20.86 6.90 -3.44
CA ARG A 438 21.36 5.76 -2.67
C ARG A 438 22.04 4.83 -3.63
N ALA A 439 23.37 4.72 -3.53
CA ALA A 439 24.24 4.02 -4.49
C ALA A 439 23.83 2.56 -4.74
N ASN A 440 23.18 1.91 -3.77
CA ASN A 440 22.90 0.49 -3.75
C ASN A 440 21.46 0.13 -4.13
N THR A 441 20.63 1.07 -4.59
CA THR A 441 19.25 0.82 -4.97
C THR A 441 19.12 0.57 -6.46
N PHE A 442 18.92 -0.68 -6.87
CA PHE A 442 18.76 -1.06 -8.27
C PHE A 442 17.39 -1.66 -8.51
N VAL A 443 16.68 -1.10 -9.45
CA VAL A 443 15.44 -1.69 -9.94
C VAL A 443 15.72 -2.84 -10.90
N ASP A 444 14.87 -3.85 -10.90
CA ASP A 444 15.00 -5.00 -11.81
C ASP A 444 14.61 -4.67 -13.24
N PHE A 445 13.88 -3.56 -13.45
CA PHE A 445 13.41 -3.14 -14.77
C PHE A 445 13.01 -1.68 -14.77
N TYR A 446 12.97 -1.11 -15.99
CA TYR A 446 12.44 0.24 -16.25
C TYR A 446 11.32 0.15 -17.26
N SER A 447 10.26 0.89 -17.03
CA SER A 447 9.04 0.88 -17.84
C SER A 447 8.69 2.27 -18.32
N PHE A 448 8.20 2.34 -19.54
CA PHE A 448 7.64 3.55 -20.12
C PHE A 448 6.24 3.78 -19.56
N ASP A 449 5.97 5.02 -19.18
CA ASP A 449 4.63 5.49 -18.80
C ASP A 449 4.13 6.44 -19.89
N GLY A 450 3.03 6.10 -20.53
CA GLY A 450 2.46 6.91 -21.58
C GLY A 450 2.03 6.09 -22.80
N LEU A 451 1.86 6.77 -23.93
CA LEU A 451 1.39 6.15 -25.17
C LEU A 451 2.54 5.93 -26.14
N LEU A 452 2.52 4.78 -26.80
CA LEU A 452 3.34 4.47 -27.95
C LEU A 452 2.46 4.21 -29.19
N ASP A 453 2.92 4.72 -30.33
CA ASP A 453 2.27 4.55 -31.61
C ASP A 453 3.31 4.48 -32.74
N GLU A 454 3.02 3.78 -33.82
CA GLU A 454 3.81 3.74 -35.04
C GLU A 454 5.29 3.39 -34.81
N VAL A 455 5.59 2.39 -33.95
CA VAL A 455 6.95 1.98 -33.62
C VAL A 455 7.54 1.14 -34.77
N ARG A 456 8.72 1.54 -35.30
CA ARG A 456 9.36 0.91 -36.47
C ARG A 456 10.84 0.64 -36.25
N ILE A 457 11.30 -0.41 -36.92
CA ILE A 457 12.70 -0.76 -37.07
C ILE A 457 13.02 -0.84 -38.54
N HIS A 458 14.10 -0.18 -38.97
CA HIS A 458 14.65 -0.26 -40.32
C HIS A 458 16.07 -0.82 -40.26
N ASP A 459 16.47 -1.61 -41.26
CA ASP A 459 17.84 -2.14 -41.46
C ASP A 459 18.74 -1.15 -42.23
N THR A 460 18.29 0.06 -42.41
CA THR A 460 18.97 1.18 -43.11
C THR A 460 18.99 2.42 -42.18
N ALA A 461 20.01 3.25 -42.35
CA ALA A 461 20.05 4.55 -41.71
C ALA A 461 19.27 5.56 -42.58
N LEU A 462 18.05 5.88 -42.19
CA LEU A 462 17.24 6.86 -42.94
C LEU A 462 17.92 8.22 -42.89
N SER A 463 17.87 8.92 -44.02
CA SER A 463 18.33 10.30 -44.10
C SER A 463 17.40 11.28 -43.35
N ALA A 464 17.92 12.45 -43.01
CA ALA A 464 17.12 13.51 -42.38
C ALA A 464 15.84 13.86 -43.18
N ALA A 465 15.90 13.77 -44.50
CA ALA A 465 14.75 14.03 -45.38
C ALA A 465 13.71 12.91 -45.30
N GLU A 466 14.13 11.67 -45.11
CA GLU A 466 13.24 10.50 -44.92
C GLU A 466 12.59 10.54 -43.54
N ILE A 467 13.35 10.86 -42.48
CA ILE A 467 12.82 11.08 -41.15
C ILE A 467 11.81 12.22 -41.13
N ALA A 468 12.10 13.35 -41.77
CA ALA A 468 11.14 14.46 -41.88
C ALA A 468 9.84 14.03 -42.61
N ARG A 469 9.94 13.20 -43.66
CA ARG A 469 8.75 12.65 -44.32
C ARG A 469 7.98 11.67 -43.46
N SER A 470 8.67 10.81 -42.67
CA SER A 470 8.04 9.89 -41.70
C SER A 470 7.22 10.71 -40.70
N TYR A 471 7.82 11.74 -40.11
CA TYR A 471 7.13 12.67 -39.23
C TYR A 471 5.89 13.30 -39.87
N GLU A 472 6.02 13.93 -41.06
CA GLU A 472 4.91 14.61 -41.75
C GLU A 472 3.77 13.65 -42.16
N THR A 473 4.07 12.34 -42.36
CA THR A 473 3.06 11.33 -42.72
C THR A 473 2.10 11.04 -41.58
N PHE A 474 2.57 11.07 -40.33
CA PHE A 474 1.77 10.74 -39.14
C PHE A 474 1.59 11.92 -38.20
N LYS A 475 1.97 13.09 -38.62
CA LYS A 475 1.87 14.32 -37.86
C LYS A 475 0.42 14.56 -37.38
N PRO A 476 0.17 14.56 -36.06
CA PRO A 476 -1.18 14.79 -35.55
C PRO A 476 -1.66 16.23 -35.81
N ILE A 477 -2.97 16.40 -35.85
CA ILE A 477 -3.58 17.74 -35.91
C ILE A 477 -3.40 18.45 -34.57
N GLU A 478 -3.54 17.71 -33.48
CA GLU A 478 -3.37 18.14 -32.10
C GLU A 478 -2.23 17.36 -31.47
N TYR A 479 -1.23 18.07 -30.99
CA TYR A 479 -0.06 17.44 -30.32
C TYR A 479 -0.31 17.23 -28.85
N ASP A 480 -0.93 18.23 -28.22
CA ASP A 480 -1.22 18.16 -26.80
C ASP A 480 -2.39 17.20 -26.60
N ARG A 481 -2.26 16.39 -25.57
CA ARG A 481 -3.29 15.46 -25.20
C ARG A 481 -4.01 15.96 -23.97
N ASP A 482 -5.31 16.11 -24.10
CA ASP A 482 -6.17 16.03 -22.95
C ASP A 482 -6.00 14.65 -22.37
N ASN A 483 -5.38 14.58 -21.21
CA ASN A 483 -5.33 13.34 -20.46
C ASN A 483 -6.50 13.34 -19.48
N PRO A 484 -7.65 12.76 -19.84
CA PRO A 484 -8.80 12.70 -18.95
C PRO A 484 -8.48 11.94 -17.66
N ASP A 485 -7.43 11.11 -17.68
CA ASP A 485 -7.00 10.38 -16.51
C ASP A 485 -6.15 11.21 -15.56
N MET A 486 -5.57 12.33 -16.01
CA MET A 486 -4.82 13.20 -15.10
C MET A 486 -5.73 14.07 -14.23
N ASP A 487 -6.88 14.51 -14.74
CA ASP A 487 -7.90 15.13 -13.89
C ASP A 487 -8.45 14.14 -12.84
N LYS A 488 -8.37 12.85 -13.12
CA LYS A 488 -8.74 11.78 -12.20
C LYS A 488 -7.61 11.39 -11.22
N ARG A 489 -6.37 11.80 -11.47
CA ARG A 489 -5.23 11.59 -10.54
C ARG A 489 -5.28 12.52 -9.33
N VAL A 490 -6.44 13.06 -9.01
CA VAL A 490 -6.68 13.73 -7.74
C VAL A 490 -6.77 12.67 -6.65
N LEU A 491 -6.07 12.88 -5.55
CA LEU A 491 -6.09 11.98 -4.41
C LEU A 491 -7.54 11.67 -4.00
N PRO A 492 -7.90 10.40 -3.84
CA PRO A 492 -9.30 10.00 -3.69
C PRO A 492 -9.84 10.34 -2.29
N ALA A 493 -10.88 11.14 -2.20
CA ALA A 493 -11.44 11.60 -0.90
C ALA A 493 -12.56 10.70 -0.33
N GLY A 494 -13.01 9.69 -1.07
CA GLY A 494 -14.19 8.92 -0.72
C GLY A 494 -15.49 9.71 -0.85
N ARG A 495 -16.62 9.05 -0.57
CA ARG A 495 -17.95 9.69 -0.50
C ARG A 495 -18.14 10.38 0.84
N SER A 496 -19.08 11.33 0.93
CA SER A 496 -19.54 11.88 2.21
C SER A 496 -20.88 11.25 2.57
N THR A 497 -20.98 10.70 3.76
CA THR A 497 -22.22 10.15 4.33
C THR A 497 -22.93 11.15 5.22
N GLY A 498 -22.23 12.19 5.68
CA GLY A 498 -22.74 13.22 6.60
C GLY A 498 -22.96 12.67 8.01
N LYS A 499 -22.31 11.56 8.38
CA LYS A 499 -22.38 10.94 9.69
C LYS A 499 -21.00 10.51 10.15
N PHE A 500 -20.77 10.61 11.46
CA PHE A 500 -19.58 10.01 12.04
C PHE A 500 -19.61 8.48 11.90
N GLY A 501 -18.50 7.92 11.46
CA GLY A 501 -18.33 6.47 11.34
C GLY A 501 -17.34 6.07 10.26
N ALA A 502 -16.99 4.78 10.27
CA ALA A 502 -16.14 4.16 9.28
C ALA A 502 -16.94 3.35 8.26
N TYR A 503 -16.45 3.27 7.05
CA TYR A 503 -17.00 2.36 6.04
C TYR A 503 -15.91 1.79 5.13
N TYR A 504 -16.14 0.57 4.69
CA TYR A 504 -15.34 -0.05 3.65
C TYR A 504 -15.73 0.48 2.28
N THR A 505 -14.76 0.70 1.41
CA THR A 505 -14.99 1.22 0.07
C THR A 505 -13.91 0.74 -0.89
N HIS A 506 -14.06 1.09 -2.17
CA HIS A 506 -13.03 0.96 -3.19
C HIS A 506 -12.75 2.36 -3.73
N LEU A 507 -11.72 3.01 -3.21
CA LEU A 507 -11.32 4.34 -3.65
C LEU A 507 -10.77 4.28 -5.07
N LYS A 508 -11.23 5.17 -5.93
CA LYS A 508 -10.81 5.30 -7.30
C LYS A 508 -9.77 6.40 -7.42
N PHE A 509 -8.64 6.08 -8.01
CA PHE A 509 -7.58 7.03 -8.31
C PHE A 509 -7.52 7.28 -9.82
N TYR A 510 -7.04 6.32 -10.61
CA TYR A 510 -7.19 6.26 -12.06
C TYR A 510 -7.06 4.81 -12.55
N GLU A 511 -7.61 4.50 -13.71
CA GLU A 511 -7.85 3.12 -14.10
C GLU A 511 -6.57 2.27 -14.17
N THR A 512 -5.52 2.79 -14.81
CA THR A 512 -4.25 2.07 -14.94
C THR A 512 -3.64 1.76 -13.57
N TRP A 513 -3.65 2.73 -12.67
CA TRP A 513 -3.14 2.58 -11.33
C TRP A 513 -4.00 1.66 -10.47
N ASP A 514 -5.32 1.82 -10.52
CA ASP A 514 -6.27 1.00 -9.77
C ASP A 514 -6.20 -0.48 -10.17
N ASN A 515 -5.75 -0.76 -11.39
CA ASN A 515 -5.60 -2.11 -11.92
C ASN A 515 -4.29 -2.81 -11.51
N LEU A 516 -3.34 -2.12 -10.87
CA LEU A 516 -2.12 -2.72 -10.35
C LEU A 516 -2.38 -3.65 -9.18
N TRP A 517 -3.48 -3.44 -8.45
CA TRP A 517 -3.82 -4.23 -7.26
C TRP A 517 -5.03 -5.11 -7.50
N ARG A 518 -4.89 -6.37 -7.11
CA ARG A 518 -5.95 -7.37 -7.18
C ARG A 518 -6.68 -7.44 -5.86
N PHE A 519 -7.55 -6.44 -5.64
CA PHE A 519 -8.29 -6.31 -4.42
C PHE A 519 -9.75 -6.67 -4.59
N SER A 520 -10.33 -6.97 -3.45
CA SER A 520 -11.75 -7.20 -3.28
C SER A 520 -12.60 -5.93 -3.52
N GLU A 521 -13.91 -6.06 -3.39
CA GLU A 521 -14.85 -4.95 -3.53
C GLU A 521 -14.74 -3.92 -2.37
N HIS A 522 -14.04 -4.26 -1.27
CA HIS A 522 -13.95 -3.47 -0.05
C HIS A 522 -12.50 -3.35 0.45
N PRO A 523 -11.57 -2.84 -0.38
CA PRO A 523 -10.17 -2.84 -0.03
C PRO A 523 -9.75 -1.70 0.88
N ASP A 524 -10.48 -0.59 0.90
CA ASP A 524 -10.10 0.66 1.56
C ASP A 524 -11.08 0.99 2.70
N ILE A 525 -10.63 1.82 3.65
CA ILE A 525 -11.46 2.33 4.75
C ILE A 525 -11.41 3.86 4.72
N VAL A 526 -12.58 4.48 4.92
CA VAL A 526 -12.71 5.90 5.18
C VAL A 526 -13.45 6.08 6.51
N VAL A 527 -12.94 6.97 7.36
CA VAL A 527 -13.62 7.46 8.55
C VAL A 527 -13.98 8.92 8.32
N GLU A 528 -15.23 9.27 8.47
CA GLU A 528 -15.70 10.64 8.32
C GLU A 528 -16.39 11.16 9.57
N PHE A 529 -16.55 12.47 9.62
CA PHE A 529 -17.13 13.19 10.74
C PHE A 529 -18.36 13.95 10.28
N ASP A 530 -19.32 14.13 11.19
CA ASP A 530 -20.56 14.89 10.94
C ASP A 530 -20.46 16.36 11.39
N GLU A 531 -19.44 16.70 12.20
CA GLU A 531 -19.26 18.04 12.73
C GLU A 531 -18.02 18.78 12.19
N GLN A 532 -17.22 18.10 11.37
CA GLN A 532 -16.05 18.68 10.71
C GLN A 532 -15.81 18.07 9.33
N PRO A 533 -15.21 18.81 8.39
CA PRO A 533 -15.06 18.37 7.00
C PRO A 533 -13.86 17.45 6.76
N THR A 534 -13.12 17.10 7.80
CA THR A 534 -11.91 16.27 7.70
C THR A 534 -12.25 14.77 7.63
N LYS A 535 -11.27 13.95 7.25
CA LYS A 535 -11.41 12.49 7.16
C LYS A 535 -10.12 11.80 7.58
N PHE A 536 -10.24 10.52 8.00
CA PHE A 536 -9.13 9.57 7.95
C PHE A 536 -9.35 8.60 6.79
N VAL A 537 -8.31 8.34 6.03
CA VAL A 537 -8.34 7.48 4.85
C VAL A 537 -7.24 6.43 4.97
N PHE A 538 -7.62 5.15 4.86
CA PHE A 538 -6.71 4.02 4.79
C PHE A 538 -6.82 3.45 3.38
N TRP A 539 -5.90 3.86 2.52
CA TRP A 539 -5.97 3.55 1.09
C TRP A 539 -4.92 2.52 0.69
N ARG A 540 -5.35 1.47 -0.02
CA ARG A 540 -4.45 0.43 -0.54
C ARG A 540 -3.30 0.98 -1.38
N GLY A 541 -3.54 2.08 -2.10
CA GLY A 541 -2.54 2.71 -2.96
C GLY A 541 -1.30 3.22 -2.23
N VAL A 542 -1.34 3.27 -0.91
CA VAL A 542 -0.22 3.71 -0.05
C VAL A 542 0.10 2.67 1.03
N GLY A 543 -0.16 1.38 0.79
CA GLY A 543 0.06 0.35 1.80
C GLY A 543 -0.82 0.52 3.05
N TYR A 544 -1.96 1.21 2.92
CA TYR A 544 -2.90 1.55 4.00
C TYR A 544 -2.35 2.51 5.06
N ILE A 545 -1.25 3.20 4.78
CA ILE A 545 -0.77 4.26 5.67
C ILE A 545 -1.93 5.22 5.96
N PRO A 546 -2.21 5.49 7.24
CA PRO A 546 -3.33 6.34 7.62
C PRO A 546 -3.10 7.79 7.21
N MET A 547 -4.03 8.33 6.45
CA MET A 547 -4.00 9.69 5.94
C MET A 547 -5.08 10.52 6.58
N MET A 548 -4.73 11.72 7.01
CA MET A 548 -5.67 12.78 7.38
C MET A 548 -5.91 13.66 6.15
N VAL A 549 -7.18 14.00 5.89
CA VAL A 549 -7.60 14.78 4.72
C VAL A 549 -8.44 15.94 5.20
N ASN A 550 -8.05 17.19 4.85
CA ASN A 550 -8.76 18.40 5.20
C ASN A 550 -9.88 18.78 4.20
N GLU A 551 -10.55 19.91 4.42
CA GLU A 551 -11.66 20.41 3.61
C GLU A 551 -11.25 20.79 2.17
N LYS A 552 -9.97 21.09 1.96
CA LYS A 552 -9.39 21.36 0.63
C LYS A 552 -8.84 20.13 -0.08
N ARG A 553 -9.08 18.93 0.51
CA ARG A 553 -8.56 17.66 0.00
C ARG A 553 -7.04 17.56 0.01
N GLN A 554 -6.37 18.30 0.88
CA GLN A 554 -4.94 18.15 1.11
C GLN A 554 -4.73 17.03 2.13
N TRP A 555 -3.72 16.22 1.89
CA TRP A 555 -3.45 15.01 2.63
C TRP A 555 -2.19 15.13 3.47
N TYR A 556 -2.25 14.61 4.67
CA TYR A 556 -1.12 14.54 5.60
C TYR A 556 -1.08 13.18 6.28
N SER A 557 0.10 12.69 6.56
CA SER A 557 0.33 11.50 7.37
C SER A 557 1.37 11.76 8.46
N ASN A 558 1.18 11.12 9.60
CA ASN A 558 2.22 10.84 10.58
C ASN A 558 2.54 9.36 10.47
N GLU A 559 3.40 9.00 9.58
CA GLU A 559 3.57 7.65 9.06
C GLU A 559 3.87 6.52 10.09
N PHE A 560 4.81 5.63 9.84
CA PHE A 560 4.82 4.22 10.22
C PHE A 560 6.11 3.84 10.97
N ASN A 561 6.20 2.55 11.39
CA ASN A 561 7.46 1.96 11.78
C ASN A 561 8.26 1.56 10.55
N GLU A 562 9.53 1.91 10.53
CA GLU A 562 10.48 1.44 9.54
C GLU A 562 11.83 1.08 10.15
N THR A 563 12.64 0.39 9.37
CA THR A 563 14.06 0.10 9.63
C THR A 563 14.78 -0.08 8.30
N TRP A 564 16.07 -0.34 8.32
CA TRP A 564 16.91 -0.39 7.12
C TRP A 564 17.75 -1.66 7.07
N ASN A 565 17.91 -2.20 5.86
CA ASN A 565 18.95 -3.18 5.54
C ASN A 565 19.03 -4.38 6.48
N LYS A 566 17.91 -4.85 7.00
CA LYS A 566 17.87 -6.00 7.88
C LYS A 566 17.59 -7.29 7.11
N SER A 567 18.21 -8.38 7.56
CA SER A 567 18.03 -9.72 6.98
C SER A 567 18.31 -9.82 5.47
N GLY A 568 19.22 -8.99 4.95
CA GLY A 568 19.53 -8.92 3.52
C GLY A 568 18.54 -8.09 2.69
N GLY A 569 17.67 -7.32 3.35
CA GLY A 569 16.83 -6.31 2.72
C GLY A 569 17.64 -5.15 2.15
N GLN A 570 17.07 -4.41 1.22
CA GLN A 570 17.72 -3.29 0.53
C GLN A 570 16.96 -1.99 0.79
N GLY A 571 17.61 -1.04 1.42
CA GLY A 571 17.05 0.27 1.76
C GLY A 571 16.00 0.19 2.85
N CYS A 572 15.00 1.07 2.81
CA CYS A 572 13.93 1.13 3.78
C CYS A 572 13.07 -0.13 3.76
N GLN A 573 12.79 -0.65 4.95
CA GLN A 573 11.88 -1.76 5.18
C GLN A 573 10.67 -1.22 5.93
N GLU A 574 9.57 -1.03 5.20
CA GLU A 574 8.45 -0.17 5.54
C GLU A 574 7.16 -0.63 4.84
N PRO A 575 5.95 -0.20 5.26
CA PRO A 575 4.71 -0.64 4.62
C PRO A 575 4.54 -0.15 3.19
N MET A 576 5.13 0.98 2.80
CA MET A 576 5.08 1.49 1.42
C MET A 576 5.76 0.54 0.43
N SER A 577 6.77 -0.16 0.88
CA SER A 577 7.52 -1.12 0.07
C SER A 577 6.76 -2.42 -0.19
N ASP A 578 5.67 -2.70 0.52
CA ASP A 578 4.79 -3.83 0.23
C ASP A 578 3.93 -3.53 -1.00
N LYS A 579 4.54 -3.75 -2.15
CA LYS A 579 3.90 -3.60 -3.45
C LYS A 579 2.64 -4.44 -3.51
N GLU A 580 1.58 -3.85 -4.05
CA GLU A 580 0.31 -4.54 -4.25
C GLU A 580 -0.32 -5.02 -2.93
N SER A 581 0.11 -4.51 -1.77
CA SER A 581 -0.40 -4.83 -0.43
C SER A 581 -0.55 -6.34 -0.20
N TYR A 582 0.51 -7.10 -0.43
CA TYR A 582 0.49 -8.55 -0.24
C TYR A 582 0.25 -8.93 1.21
N THR A 583 0.87 -8.21 2.11
CA THR A 583 0.87 -8.49 3.54
C THR A 583 0.17 -7.42 4.36
N ASN A 584 0.19 -6.18 3.91
CA ASN A 584 -0.49 -5.07 4.56
C ASN A 584 -2.01 -5.24 4.53
N HIS A 585 -2.69 -4.94 5.62
CA HIS A 585 -4.15 -4.93 5.65
C HIS A 585 -4.73 -4.05 6.74
N VAL A 586 -5.96 -3.60 6.51
CA VAL A 586 -6.76 -2.84 7.46
C VAL A 586 -8.10 -3.50 7.71
N ARG A 587 -8.65 -3.24 8.88
CA ARG A 587 -10.01 -3.69 9.23
C ARG A 587 -10.62 -2.80 10.30
N ILE A 588 -11.93 -2.66 10.23
CA ILE A 588 -12.72 -1.94 11.23
C ILE A 588 -13.00 -2.92 12.37
N ILE A 589 -12.47 -2.62 13.56
CA ILE A 589 -12.67 -3.41 14.76
C ILE A 589 -13.93 -2.97 15.50
N GLU A 590 -14.15 -1.66 15.57
CA GLU A 590 -15.28 -1.05 16.23
C GLU A 590 -15.81 0.09 15.37
N ASN A 591 -17.13 0.18 15.24
CA ASN A 591 -17.79 1.25 14.48
C ASN A 591 -19.13 1.58 15.15
N THR A 592 -19.07 2.51 16.08
CA THR A 592 -20.23 2.97 16.87
C THR A 592 -20.37 4.48 16.76
N ASP A 593 -21.48 5.02 17.19
CA ASP A 593 -21.67 6.47 17.24
C ASP A 593 -20.68 7.16 18.23
N ALA A 594 -20.14 6.41 19.18
CA ALA A 594 -19.23 6.93 20.21
C ALA A 594 -17.76 6.87 19.80
N ARG A 595 -17.38 5.87 19.03
CA ARG A 595 -15.99 5.61 18.67
C ARG A 595 -15.88 4.70 17.44
N VAL A 596 -14.85 4.94 16.64
CA VAL A 596 -14.38 4.04 15.60
C VAL A 596 -13.00 3.51 16.01
N VAL A 597 -12.77 2.21 15.80
CA VAL A 597 -11.43 1.61 15.95
C VAL A 597 -11.05 0.93 14.65
N VAL A 598 -9.96 1.39 14.04
CA VAL A 598 -9.38 0.78 12.85
C VAL A 598 -8.06 0.12 13.22
N HIS A 599 -7.87 -1.10 12.79
CA HIS A 599 -6.62 -1.85 12.94
C HIS A 599 -5.89 -1.91 11.60
N TRP A 600 -4.65 -1.48 11.59
CA TRP A 600 -3.71 -1.60 10.48
C TRP A 600 -2.56 -2.52 10.87
N ARG A 601 -2.27 -3.51 10.03
CA ARG A 601 -1.19 -4.47 10.26
C ARG A 601 -0.32 -4.59 9.03
N TYR A 602 1.00 -4.59 9.24
CA TYR A 602 1.98 -4.71 8.17
C TYR A 602 3.31 -5.30 8.71
N PRO A 603 4.09 -6.01 7.86
CA PRO A 603 5.48 -6.30 8.12
C PRO A 603 6.37 -5.14 7.68
N LEU A 604 7.54 -5.00 8.27
CA LEU A 604 8.57 -4.12 7.77
C LEU A 604 9.30 -4.85 6.63
N VAL A 605 8.98 -4.50 5.40
CA VAL A 605 9.52 -5.14 4.19
C VAL A 605 10.17 -4.12 3.26
N ASP A 606 11.20 -4.53 2.54
CA ASP A 606 11.72 -3.79 1.39
C ASP A 606 10.86 -4.03 0.14
N VAL A 607 11.20 -3.37 -0.96
CA VAL A 607 10.51 -3.52 -2.25
C VAL A 607 10.62 -4.92 -2.89
N PHE A 608 11.45 -5.80 -2.33
CA PHE A 608 11.55 -7.22 -2.70
C PHE A 608 10.84 -8.13 -1.69
N HIS A 609 10.08 -7.55 -0.76
CA HIS A 609 9.37 -8.25 0.31
C HIS A 609 10.28 -8.99 1.31
N VAL A 610 11.52 -8.53 1.49
CA VAL A 610 12.41 -9.04 2.54
C VAL A 610 11.97 -8.45 3.87
N ILE A 611 11.44 -9.29 4.76
CA ILE A 611 11.00 -8.86 6.09
C ILE A 611 12.21 -8.61 6.98
N ALA A 612 12.24 -7.46 7.64
CA ALA A 612 13.30 -7.09 8.59
C ALA A 612 13.38 -8.10 9.74
N ASN A 613 14.59 -8.39 10.19
CA ASN A 613 14.88 -9.30 11.30
C ASN A 613 14.18 -10.67 11.20
N TYR A 614 14.04 -11.17 9.96
CA TYR A 614 13.35 -12.42 9.67
C TYR A 614 14.07 -13.62 10.30
N ASN A 615 13.29 -14.51 10.92
CA ASN A 615 13.76 -15.75 11.51
C ASN A 615 13.14 -16.95 10.76
N GLU A 616 13.98 -17.77 10.12
CA GLU A 616 13.55 -18.93 9.31
C GLU A 616 12.84 -20.01 10.12
N ASP A 617 13.20 -20.20 11.40
CA ASP A 617 12.61 -21.23 12.25
C ASP A 617 11.17 -20.91 12.62
N THR A 618 10.85 -19.64 12.83
CA THR A 618 9.53 -19.17 13.24
C THR A 618 8.66 -18.67 12.08
N GLY A 619 9.26 -18.26 10.97
CA GLY A 619 8.57 -17.61 9.85
C GLY A 619 8.18 -16.15 10.14
N TRP A 620 8.70 -15.54 11.20
CA TRP A 620 8.39 -14.17 11.61
C TRP A 620 9.63 -13.28 11.61
N GLY A 621 9.42 -12.03 11.31
CA GLY A 621 10.36 -10.94 11.47
C GLY A 621 9.70 -9.78 12.19
N ASP A 622 10.01 -8.55 11.77
CA ASP A 622 9.40 -7.36 12.33
C ASP A 622 8.01 -7.11 11.73
N TRP A 623 7.04 -6.98 12.62
CA TRP A 623 5.65 -6.73 12.29
C TRP A 623 5.08 -5.62 13.15
N SER A 624 4.25 -4.79 12.56
CA SER A 624 3.58 -3.69 13.23
C SER A 624 2.08 -3.88 13.25
N ASP A 625 1.47 -3.63 14.42
CA ASP A 625 0.02 -3.59 14.62
C ASP A 625 -0.35 -2.22 15.17
N TRP A 626 -1.11 -1.44 14.42
CA TRP A 626 -1.54 -0.12 14.83
C TRP A 626 -3.04 -0.09 15.01
N TYR A 627 -3.49 0.47 16.15
CA TYR A 627 -4.89 0.66 16.47
C TYR A 627 -5.18 2.16 16.53
N TYR A 628 -6.07 2.62 15.68
CA TYR A 628 -6.56 3.98 15.62
C TYR A 628 -7.88 4.08 16.35
N TYR A 629 -7.89 4.72 17.51
CA TYR A 629 -9.09 5.05 18.29
C TYR A 629 -9.54 6.43 17.89
N ILE A 630 -10.56 6.54 17.06
CA ILE A 630 -11.03 7.76 16.43
C ILE A 630 -12.36 8.17 17.04
N TYR A 631 -12.48 9.44 17.39
CA TYR A 631 -13.61 9.99 18.13
C TYR A 631 -14.37 11.03 17.30
N PRO A 632 -15.68 11.32 17.65
CA PRO A 632 -16.52 12.24 16.89
C PRO A 632 -15.99 13.67 16.77
N ASP A 633 -15.10 14.08 17.67
CA ASP A 633 -14.44 15.39 17.64
C ASP A 633 -13.22 15.47 16.71
N GLY A 634 -13.01 14.49 15.85
CA GLY A 634 -11.91 14.45 14.89
C GLY A 634 -10.56 14.10 15.49
N VAL A 635 -10.53 13.75 16.76
CA VAL A 635 -9.31 13.34 17.46
C VAL A 635 -9.11 11.84 17.31
N ALA A 636 -7.93 11.44 16.92
CA ALA A 636 -7.48 10.05 16.97
C ALA A 636 -6.35 9.87 17.97
N VAL A 637 -6.33 8.71 18.63
CA VAL A 637 -5.14 8.22 19.32
C VAL A 637 -4.68 6.95 18.61
N LYS A 638 -3.45 6.96 18.13
CA LYS A 638 -2.83 5.78 17.57
C LYS A 638 -1.96 5.09 18.60
N THR A 639 -2.19 3.78 18.71
CA THR A 639 -1.41 2.88 19.55
C THR A 639 -0.63 1.96 18.63
N MET A 640 0.67 2.13 18.65
CA MET A 640 1.61 1.50 17.75
C MET A 640 2.33 0.37 18.46
N HIS A 641 2.16 -0.86 17.99
CA HIS A 641 2.88 -2.03 18.49
C HIS A 641 3.87 -2.50 17.42
N LEU A 642 5.12 -2.61 17.76
CA LEU A 642 6.14 -3.25 16.96
C LEU A 642 6.53 -4.59 17.61
N TRP A 643 6.31 -5.67 16.89
CA TRP A 643 6.79 -7.00 17.22
C TRP A 643 8.14 -7.19 16.54
N THR A 644 9.22 -7.31 17.30
CA THR A 644 10.57 -7.43 16.76
C THR A 644 11.37 -8.53 17.47
N ASN A 645 12.26 -9.17 16.73
CA ASN A 645 13.25 -10.09 17.30
C ASN A 645 14.62 -9.42 17.47
N GLY A 646 14.76 -8.19 17.01
CA GLY A 646 16.02 -7.59 16.73
C GLY A 646 16.38 -6.38 17.59
N GLU A 647 17.27 -5.61 17.05
CA GLU A 647 17.78 -4.38 17.63
C GLU A 647 16.75 -3.28 17.64
N ARG A 648 16.89 -2.31 18.57
CA ARG A 648 16.00 -1.15 18.71
C ARG A 648 16.36 -0.04 17.70
N ASN A 649 16.49 -0.38 16.44
CA ASN A 649 16.85 0.57 15.40
C ASN A 649 15.67 0.75 14.45
N HIS A 650 14.61 1.41 14.95
CA HIS A 650 13.38 1.64 14.21
C HIS A 650 12.98 3.10 14.31
N GLU A 651 12.62 3.67 13.19
CA GLU A 651 11.88 4.91 13.11
C GLU A 651 10.39 4.67 13.36
N TRP A 652 9.68 5.63 13.95
CA TRP A 652 8.31 5.43 14.40
C TRP A 652 7.33 6.49 13.91
N GLN A 653 7.84 7.60 13.44
CA GLN A 653 7.00 8.70 13.01
C GLN A 653 7.79 9.63 12.10
N GLU A 654 7.20 9.94 10.98
CA GLU A 654 7.60 11.01 10.09
C GLU A 654 6.35 11.76 9.61
N GLY A 655 6.37 13.09 9.73
CA GLY A 655 5.29 13.95 9.24
C GLY A 655 5.46 14.23 7.76
N MET A 656 4.46 13.83 6.95
CA MET A 656 4.52 13.98 5.49
C MET A 656 3.33 14.72 4.92
N ALA A 657 3.60 15.69 4.05
CA ALA A 657 2.60 16.23 3.14
C ALA A 657 2.51 15.34 1.88
N ILE A 658 1.29 15.03 1.48
CA ILE A 658 1.01 14.22 0.30
C ILE A 658 0.59 15.11 -0.85
N LEU A 659 1.26 14.95 -1.98
CA LEU A 659 1.16 15.84 -3.13
C LEU A 659 0.49 15.12 -4.30
N GLY A 660 -0.39 15.81 -5.01
CA GLY A 660 -0.88 15.39 -6.31
C GLY A 660 0.17 15.59 -7.41
N PRO A 661 -0.07 15.08 -8.63
CA PRO A 661 0.81 15.35 -9.76
C PRO A 661 0.96 16.85 -10.01
N ASP A 662 2.19 17.28 -10.28
CA ASP A 662 2.58 18.68 -10.50
C ASP A 662 2.36 19.62 -9.30
N GLN A 663 2.10 19.09 -8.13
CA GLN A 663 1.92 19.86 -6.90
C GLN A 663 3.25 19.97 -6.15
N HIS A 664 3.62 21.21 -5.80
CA HIS A 664 4.79 21.50 -4.96
C HIS A 664 4.36 21.69 -3.50
N PRO A 665 5.21 21.37 -2.50
CA PRO A 665 4.89 21.58 -1.09
C PRO A 665 4.37 22.97 -0.75
N GLU A 666 4.96 24.02 -1.30
CA GLU A 666 4.56 25.42 -1.10
C GLU A 666 3.15 25.74 -1.60
N GLN A 667 2.52 24.89 -2.41
CA GLN A 667 1.13 25.04 -2.80
C GLN A 667 0.15 24.47 -1.76
N VAL A 668 0.66 23.65 -0.86
CA VAL A 668 -0.11 22.99 0.19
C VAL A 668 0.16 23.60 1.56
N LEU A 669 1.43 23.95 1.84
CA LEU A 669 1.91 24.45 3.12
C LEU A 669 1.96 25.98 3.13
N GLU A 670 1.57 26.58 4.26
CA GLU A 670 2.00 27.94 4.58
C GLU A 670 3.49 27.90 4.95
N THR A 671 4.27 28.84 4.45
CA THR A 671 5.71 28.87 4.68
C THR A 671 6.13 29.82 5.80
N GLU A 672 5.23 30.71 6.22
CA GLU A 672 5.47 31.71 7.27
C GLU A 672 4.30 31.81 8.28
N PRO A 673 4.23 30.98 9.32
CA PRO A 673 5.10 29.85 9.66
C PRO A 673 4.58 28.56 9.03
N SER A 674 5.48 27.60 8.76
CA SER A 674 5.12 26.25 8.31
C SER A 674 4.99 25.24 9.44
N LEU A 675 5.71 25.46 10.54
CA LEU A 675 5.70 24.59 11.71
C LEU A 675 5.47 25.41 12.99
N MET A 676 4.62 24.92 13.87
CA MET A 676 4.33 25.52 15.16
C MET A 676 4.47 24.48 16.28
N LEU A 677 5.26 24.76 17.29
CA LEU A 677 5.52 23.88 18.41
C LEU A 677 5.03 24.53 19.73
N GLY A 678 4.07 23.89 20.41
CA GLY A 678 3.49 24.38 21.63
C GLY A 678 3.85 23.58 22.88
N ASP A 679 3.97 24.25 24.03
CA ASP A 679 4.06 23.62 25.34
C ASP A 679 2.66 23.59 26.05
N LEU A 680 2.58 22.91 27.21
CA LEU A 680 1.33 22.86 27.99
C LEU A 680 1.02 24.16 28.76
N LYS A 681 1.87 25.19 28.69
CA LYS A 681 1.61 26.49 29.26
C LYS A 681 1.03 27.47 28.26
N GLY A 682 1.02 27.11 26.98
CA GLY A 682 0.56 27.93 25.86
C GLY A 682 1.67 28.78 25.23
N ASN A 683 2.93 28.51 25.52
CA ASN A 683 4.02 29.11 24.77
C ASN A 683 4.16 28.36 23.44
N VAL A 684 4.27 29.10 22.34
CA VAL A 684 4.34 28.58 20.98
C VAL A 684 5.54 29.17 20.26
N GLU A 685 6.38 28.31 19.72
CA GLU A 685 7.44 28.65 18.78
C GLU A 685 6.95 28.42 17.36
N ARG A 686 7.36 29.31 16.44
CA ARG A 686 6.95 29.32 15.06
C ARG A 686 8.17 29.32 14.16
N TYR A 687 8.21 28.40 13.23
CA TYR A 687 9.32 28.17 12.33
C TYR A 687 8.87 28.37 10.88
N ASN A 688 9.66 29.13 10.13
CA ASN A 688 9.40 29.41 8.73
C ASN A 688 10.15 28.46 7.82
N TRP A 689 9.63 28.21 6.64
CA TRP A 689 10.24 27.36 5.62
C TRP A 689 10.29 28.12 4.28
N VAL A 690 10.97 29.29 4.29
CA VAL A 690 11.04 30.19 3.12
C VAL A 690 12.26 29.88 2.27
N ASP A 691 13.40 29.72 2.93
CA ASP A 691 14.70 29.48 2.29
C ASP A 691 15.27 28.09 2.65
N GLY A 692 14.38 27.08 2.70
CA GLY A 692 14.71 25.74 3.17
C GLY A 692 14.18 25.45 4.58
N PRO A 693 14.46 24.25 5.11
CA PRO A 693 14.07 23.88 6.47
C PRO A 693 14.75 24.77 7.50
N PRO A 694 14.08 25.02 8.65
CA PRO A 694 14.72 25.78 9.73
C PRO A 694 15.96 25.02 10.26
N ASP A 695 17.06 25.76 10.45
CA ASP A 695 18.35 25.19 10.87
C ASP A 695 18.32 24.54 12.25
N ASP A 696 17.46 25.03 13.15
CA ASP A 696 17.40 24.56 14.53
C ASP A 696 15.94 24.59 15.03
N VAL A 697 15.41 23.42 15.36
CA VAL A 697 14.04 23.26 15.86
C VAL A 697 14.10 22.71 17.28
N ASP A 698 13.69 23.52 18.25
CA ASP A 698 13.69 23.13 19.66
C ASP A 698 12.41 22.35 20.04
N TYR A 699 12.55 21.05 20.24
CA TYR A 699 11.51 20.17 20.75
C TYR A 699 11.46 20.05 22.27
N ASP A 700 12.36 20.73 23.01
CA ASP A 700 12.42 20.63 24.45
C ASP A 700 11.12 21.14 25.10
N ASN A 701 10.51 20.26 25.91
CA ASN A 701 9.23 20.51 26.59
C ASN A 701 8.02 20.74 25.66
N LYS A 702 8.18 20.66 24.36
CA LYS A 702 7.04 20.75 23.41
C LYS A 702 6.17 19.52 23.52
N LYS A 703 4.87 19.71 23.35
CA LYS A 703 3.85 18.66 23.48
C LYS A 703 2.81 18.72 22.36
N ILE A 704 2.79 19.81 21.63
CA ILE A 704 1.86 20.08 20.54
C ILE A 704 2.70 20.47 19.33
N HIS A 705 2.49 19.79 18.24
CA HIS A 705 3.15 19.98 16.96
C HIS A 705 2.07 20.19 15.91
N VAL A 706 2.11 21.30 15.18
CA VAL A 706 1.16 21.65 14.12
C VAL A 706 1.94 22.00 12.87
N VAL A 707 1.57 21.35 11.77
CA VAL A 707 2.05 21.69 10.43
C VAL A 707 1.00 22.57 9.76
N ASN A 708 1.41 23.76 9.35
CA ASN A 708 0.49 24.80 8.89
C ASN A 708 0.17 24.62 7.40
N TYR A 709 -1.06 24.24 7.07
CA TYR A 709 -1.53 24.05 5.72
C TYR A 709 -2.23 25.32 5.19
N LYS A 710 -2.25 25.50 3.90
CA LYS A 710 -3.09 26.51 3.24
C LYS A 710 -4.57 26.12 3.27
N ALA A 711 -5.09 25.90 4.47
CA ALA A 711 -6.41 25.35 4.76
C ALA A 711 -6.95 25.93 6.08
N ASP A 712 -8.21 25.62 6.40
CA ASP A 712 -8.79 26.01 7.70
C ASP A 712 -8.47 24.94 8.75
N TYR A 713 -8.22 23.68 8.33
CA TYR A 713 -7.92 22.56 9.22
C TYR A 713 -6.49 22.08 9.02
N ASP A 714 -5.65 22.35 10.02
CA ASP A 714 -4.25 21.97 10.07
C ASP A 714 -4.03 20.62 10.74
N PRO A 715 -3.13 19.76 10.24
CA PRO A 715 -2.73 18.55 10.94
C PRO A 715 -1.95 18.89 12.22
N TYR A 716 -2.33 18.23 13.31
CA TYR A 716 -1.64 18.34 14.57
C TYR A 716 -1.27 16.99 15.18
N THR A 717 -0.20 16.99 15.95
CA THR A 717 0.26 15.87 16.76
C THR A 717 0.46 16.31 18.20
N ILE A 718 0.02 15.47 19.13
CA ILE A 718 0.22 15.69 20.57
C ILE A 718 0.94 14.46 21.14
N GLY A 719 2.04 14.68 21.87
CA GLY A 719 2.84 13.62 22.44
C GLY A 719 3.80 14.09 23.55
N ASN A 720 4.48 13.13 24.15
CA ASN A 720 5.64 13.38 24.99
C ASN A 720 6.91 13.27 24.16
N PHE A 721 7.13 14.26 23.29
CA PHE A 721 8.31 14.22 22.41
C PHE A 721 9.60 14.25 23.25
N GLU A 722 10.57 13.40 22.86
CA GLU A 722 11.93 13.32 23.42
C GLU A 722 12.94 14.07 22.56
N GLY A 723 12.50 14.60 21.42
CA GLY A 723 13.27 15.33 20.43
C GLY A 723 12.56 15.28 19.09
N GLY A 724 13.24 15.73 18.06
CA GLY A 724 12.79 15.70 16.67
C GLY A 724 13.74 16.45 15.77
N ASN A 725 13.45 16.40 14.48
CA ASN A 725 14.17 17.14 13.43
C ASN A 725 13.20 17.51 12.29
N VAL A 726 13.70 18.25 11.34
CA VAL A 726 13.04 18.61 10.08
C VAL A 726 13.85 18.10 8.91
N TYR A 727 13.18 17.83 7.79
CA TYR A 727 13.81 17.35 6.57
C TYR A 727 13.96 18.45 5.54
N GLY A 728 15.07 18.43 4.81
CA GLY A 728 15.32 19.24 3.62
C GLY A 728 15.73 18.38 2.44
N GLY A 729 15.56 18.90 1.22
CA GLY A 729 15.90 18.22 -0.02
C GLY A 729 17.25 18.66 -0.59
N GLU A 730 17.88 17.80 -1.38
CA GLU A 730 19.13 18.10 -2.08
C GLU A 730 18.94 19.00 -3.31
N VAL A 731 17.77 18.92 -3.94
CA VAL A 731 17.46 19.60 -5.20
C VAL A 731 16.48 20.76 -4.99
N THR A 732 15.68 20.67 -3.92
CA THR A 732 14.70 21.68 -3.50
C THR A 732 14.83 21.89 -2.01
N ASP A 733 14.16 22.94 -1.52
CA ASP A 733 14.11 23.23 -0.08
C ASP A 733 13.28 22.20 0.70
N TYR A 734 12.63 21.28 0.01
CA TYR A 734 11.81 20.21 0.56
C TYR A 734 12.30 18.83 0.10
N ALA A 735 12.21 17.83 0.98
CA ALA A 735 12.48 16.43 0.65
C ALA A 735 11.25 15.84 -0.06
N VAL A 736 11.21 15.93 -1.39
CA VAL A 736 10.08 15.45 -2.21
C VAL A 736 10.44 14.18 -2.95
N PHE A 737 9.65 13.13 -2.75
CA PHE A 737 9.85 11.81 -3.36
C PHE A 737 8.70 11.46 -4.30
N PRO A 738 8.96 11.27 -5.61
CA PRO A 738 7.94 10.83 -6.55
C PRO A 738 7.41 9.43 -6.23
N SER A 739 6.11 9.26 -6.34
CA SER A 739 5.42 8.02 -5.94
C SER A 739 5.82 6.76 -6.70
N TRP A 740 6.25 6.88 -7.96
CA TRP A 740 6.70 5.73 -8.75
C TRP A 740 8.02 5.14 -8.25
N ASN A 741 8.73 5.87 -7.47
CA ASN A 741 10.01 5.58 -6.90
C ASN A 741 9.85 4.98 -5.49
N HIS A 742 9.00 5.54 -4.67
CA HIS A 742 8.89 5.20 -3.29
C HIS A 742 7.40 5.17 -2.89
N TRP A 743 6.78 6.31 -2.70
CA TRP A 743 5.47 6.50 -2.15
C TRP A 743 4.60 7.38 -3.09
N PRO A 744 3.29 7.30 -3.15
CA PRO A 744 2.36 6.50 -2.35
C PRO A 744 2.25 5.03 -2.77
N VAL A 745 2.92 4.60 -3.82
CA VAL A 745 2.95 3.19 -4.23
C VAL A 745 4.37 2.79 -4.57
N ALA A 746 4.98 1.98 -3.76
CA ALA A 746 6.32 1.45 -3.96
C ALA A 746 6.34 0.37 -5.04
N GLN A 747 6.26 0.78 -6.29
CA GLN A 747 6.34 -0.11 -7.45
C GLN A 747 7.78 -0.52 -7.76
N MET A 748 8.73 0.33 -7.37
CA MET A 748 10.16 0.14 -7.60
C MET A 748 10.96 0.56 -6.38
N PRO A 749 12.19 0.08 -6.18
CA PRO A 749 13.07 0.57 -5.14
C PRO A 749 13.26 2.07 -5.24
N SER A 750 13.29 2.74 -4.10
CA SER A 750 13.64 4.15 -4.04
C SER A 750 15.11 4.34 -4.38
N ASP A 751 15.42 5.34 -5.22
CA ASP A 751 16.78 5.86 -5.41
C ASP A 751 17.07 7.07 -4.52
N GLY A 752 16.12 7.44 -3.68
CA GLY A 752 16.18 8.62 -2.85
C GLY A 752 16.24 9.92 -3.63
N ARG A 753 15.80 9.94 -4.89
CA ARG A 753 15.77 11.16 -5.70
C ARG A 753 14.79 12.17 -5.14
N TYR A 754 15.25 13.40 -5.02
CA TYR A 754 14.39 14.54 -4.76
C TYR A 754 13.85 15.14 -6.07
N ALA A 755 12.69 15.77 -6.01
CA ALA A 755 12.08 16.44 -7.17
C ALA A 755 11.43 17.75 -6.74
N SER A 756 11.65 18.81 -7.53
CA SER A 756 10.97 20.10 -7.30
C SER A 756 9.48 20.01 -7.62
N PHE A 757 9.15 19.37 -8.76
CA PHE A 757 7.79 19.19 -9.23
C PHE A 757 7.60 17.73 -9.63
N PRO A 758 6.98 16.92 -8.78
CA PRO A 758 6.73 15.51 -9.10
C PRO A 758 5.75 15.41 -10.26
N ASP A 759 6.07 14.59 -11.25
CA ASP A 759 5.24 14.34 -12.42
C ASP A 759 4.07 13.38 -12.14
N ARG A 760 3.94 12.95 -10.89
CA ARG A 760 2.90 12.06 -10.36
C ARG A 760 2.68 12.36 -8.89
N THR A 761 1.79 11.61 -8.22
CA THR A 761 1.65 11.72 -6.77
C THR A 761 3.00 11.52 -6.09
N ALA A 762 3.22 12.27 -5.02
CA ALA A 762 4.46 12.25 -4.27
C ALA A 762 4.17 12.50 -2.79
N HIS A 763 5.18 12.37 -1.96
CA HIS A 763 5.17 12.89 -0.60
C HIS A 763 6.33 13.85 -0.38
N SER A 764 6.14 14.76 0.55
CA SER A 764 7.21 15.60 1.08
C SER A 764 7.38 15.27 2.55
N SER A 765 8.53 14.70 2.90
CA SER A 765 8.94 14.53 4.29
C SER A 765 9.21 15.90 4.91
N LEU A 766 8.62 16.17 6.06
CA LEU A 766 8.67 17.49 6.71
C LEU A 766 9.33 17.42 8.07
N THR A 767 8.85 16.56 8.94
CA THR A 767 9.23 16.53 10.35
C THR A 767 9.31 15.11 10.88
N HIS A 768 10.17 14.91 11.85
CA HIS A 768 10.29 13.67 12.60
C HIS A 768 10.23 13.98 14.11
N VAL A 769 9.38 13.32 14.86
CA VAL A 769 9.34 13.45 16.32
C VAL A 769 9.66 12.13 17.01
N TRP A 770 10.50 12.20 18.04
CA TRP A 770 10.89 11.03 18.82
C TRP A 770 9.90 10.79 19.95
N LEU A 771 9.27 9.62 19.94
CA LEU A 771 8.27 9.24 20.91
C LEU A 771 8.85 8.27 21.93
N PRO A 772 8.55 8.44 23.24
CA PRO A 772 8.97 7.51 24.27
C PRO A 772 8.29 6.15 24.12
N ILE A 773 8.95 5.11 24.57
CA ILE A 773 8.35 3.80 24.73
C ILE A 773 7.30 3.88 25.85
N TYR A 774 6.06 3.51 25.50
CA TYR A 774 4.95 3.49 26.46
C TYR A 774 4.85 2.16 27.20
N ARG A 775 5.06 1.06 26.50
CA ARG A 775 5.17 -0.28 27.06
C ARG A 775 6.17 -1.11 26.25
N GLU A 776 6.84 -2.02 26.92
CA GLU A 776 7.73 -2.98 26.27
C GLU A 776 7.65 -4.34 26.97
N ASP A 777 7.89 -5.40 26.24
CA ASP A 777 8.09 -6.76 26.73
C ASP A 777 9.03 -7.49 25.77
N PHE A 778 10.18 -7.95 26.27
CA PHE A 778 11.18 -8.68 25.51
C PHE A 778 11.34 -10.12 25.96
N SER A 779 10.36 -10.66 26.67
CA SER A 779 10.35 -12.06 27.11
C SER A 779 10.08 -13.03 25.96
N ASP A 780 8.90 -13.65 25.94
CA ASP A 780 8.53 -14.64 24.92
C ASP A 780 8.00 -14.04 23.62
N ARG A 781 7.47 -12.82 23.66
CA ARG A 781 6.88 -12.10 22.53
C ARG A 781 7.39 -10.66 22.52
N PRO A 782 8.63 -10.46 22.04
CA PRO A 782 9.23 -9.14 22.07
C PRO A 782 8.37 -8.12 21.33
N TYR A 783 7.97 -7.05 22.02
CA TYR A 783 7.29 -5.93 21.42
C TYR A 783 7.63 -4.61 22.11
N GLU A 784 7.50 -3.55 21.36
CA GLU A 784 7.51 -2.17 21.84
C GLU A 784 6.17 -1.51 21.53
N GLN A 785 5.71 -0.64 22.43
CA GLN A 785 4.52 0.16 22.21
C GLN A 785 4.83 1.63 22.36
N LYS A 786 4.43 2.43 21.38
CA LYS A 786 4.38 3.89 21.45
C LYS A 786 2.94 4.37 21.23
N ILE A 787 2.65 5.58 21.67
CA ILE A 787 1.32 6.18 21.52
C ILE A 787 1.44 7.65 21.10
N MET A 788 0.51 8.11 20.29
CA MET A 788 0.44 9.48 19.83
C MET A 788 -1.02 9.88 19.61
N MET A 789 -1.35 11.14 19.91
CA MET A 789 -2.64 11.73 19.56
C MET A 789 -2.47 12.60 18.32
N GLU A 790 -3.43 12.54 17.40
CA GLU A 790 -3.38 13.28 16.16
C GLU A 790 -4.78 13.64 15.64
N GLY A 791 -4.84 14.54 14.69
CA GLY A 791 -6.06 14.98 14.03
C GLY A 791 -5.79 16.17 13.12
N MET A 792 -6.87 16.73 12.58
CA MET A 792 -6.86 18.04 11.92
C MET A 792 -7.81 18.98 12.64
N SER A 793 -7.42 20.23 12.79
CA SER A 793 -8.16 21.23 13.59
C SER A 793 -8.01 22.63 13.02
N ASP A 794 -9.07 23.43 13.19
CA ASP A 794 -9.09 24.87 12.97
C ASP A 794 -8.52 25.68 14.15
N LYS A 795 -7.94 24.99 15.15
CA LYS A 795 -7.42 25.60 16.38
C LYS A 795 -5.92 25.81 16.32
N SER A 796 -5.49 26.96 16.85
CA SER A 796 -4.08 27.22 17.07
C SER A 796 -3.46 26.27 18.12
N PRO A 797 -2.12 26.12 18.18
CA PRO A 797 -1.48 25.33 19.24
C PRO A 797 -1.85 25.77 20.66
N GLU A 798 -2.06 27.06 20.89
CA GLU A 798 -2.51 27.61 22.17
C GLU A 798 -3.92 27.11 22.57
N GLU A 799 -4.80 27.01 21.59
CA GLU A 799 -6.17 26.53 21.76
C GLU A 799 -6.27 24.99 21.90
N LEU A 800 -5.23 24.28 21.48
CA LEU A 800 -5.09 22.82 21.65
C LEU A 800 -4.57 22.42 23.04
N VAL A 801 -4.06 23.38 23.86
CA VAL A 801 -3.52 23.12 25.21
C VAL A 801 -4.50 22.38 26.12
N PRO A 802 -5.79 22.73 26.19
CA PRO A 802 -6.74 21.99 27.03
C PRO A 802 -6.90 20.53 26.59
N LEU A 803 -6.92 20.25 25.28
CA LEU A 803 -6.95 18.90 24.73
C LEU A 803 -5.68 18.13 25.12
N ALA A 804 -4.52 18.71 24.90
CA ALA A 804 -3.23 18.12 25.26
C ALA A 804 -3.13 17.80 26.76
N LYS A 805 -3.53 18.74 27.61
CA LYS A 805 -3.58 18.52 29.06
C LYS A 805 -4.54 17.40 29.43
N SER A 806 -5.74 17.35 28.85
CA SER A 806 -6.75 16.34 29.17
C SER A 806 -6.27 14.91 28.87
N TRP A 807 -5.37 14.74 27.91
CA TRP A 807 -4.79 13.45 27.54
C TRP A 807 -3.48 13.16 28.25
N LEU A 808 -2.56 14.13 28.32
CA LEU A 808 -1.24 13.94 28.94
C LEU A 808 -1.29 13.99 30.48
N LYS A 809 -2.25 14.71 31.03
CA LYS A 809 -2.50 14.88 32.49
C LYS A 809 -3.96 14.67 32.82
N PRO A 810 -4.52 13.48 32.58
CA PRO A 810 -5.95 13.24 32.72
C PRO A 810 -6.45 13.47 34.16
N ALA A 811 -7.64 14.00 34.29
CA ALA A 811 -8.31 14.14 35.55
C ALA A 811 -8.60 12.77 36.18
N LYS A 812 -8.46 12.64 37.49
CA LYS A 812 -8.70 11.38 38.19
C LYS A 812 -10.19 11.08 38.34
N ILE A 813 -10.55 9.81 38.28
CA ILE A 813 -11.90 9.33 38.65
C ILE A 813 -11.93 8.91 40.10
N LYS A 814 -12.96 9.39 40.81
CA LYS A 814 -13.33 8.93 42.16
C LYS A 814 -14.68 8.20 42.04
N VAL A 815 -14.65 6.89 42.17
CA VAL A 815 -15.86 6.06 42.16
C VAL A 815 -16.66 6.28 43.45
N GLU A 816 -17.97 6.50 43.30
CA GLU A 816 -18.91 6.60 44.41
C GLU A 816 -19.67 5.28 44.59
N SER A 817 -20.18 4.68 43.51
CA SER A 817 -20.93 3.43 43.57
C SER A 817 -21.07 2.75 42.21
N GLY A 818 -21.38 1.44 42.24
CA GLY A 818 -21.83 0.65 41.09
C GLY A 818 -20.78 0.26 40.08
N CYS A 819 -19.53 0.69 40.21
CA CYS A 819 -18.41 0.25 39.32
C CYS A 819 -17.08 0.25 40.09
N SER A 820 -16.06 -0.34 39.43
CA SER A 820 -14.66 -0.10 39.79
C SER A 820 -13.96 0.61 38.63
N SER A 821 -12.94 1.43 38.94
CA SER A 821 -12.15 2.15 37.93
C SER A 821 -10.77 1.49 37.78
N GLN A 822 -10.37 1.29 36.54
CA GLN A 822 -9.01 0.90 36.16
C GLN A 822 -8.15 2.14 35.78
N GLY A 823 -8.72 3.36 35.94
CA GLY A 823 -8.05 4.59 35.59
C GLY A 823 -8.28 5.05 34.15
N TYR A 824 -7.42 5.97 33.73
CA TYR A 824 -7.43 6.50 32.36
C TYR A 824 -6.44 5.73 31.49
N ASP A 825 -6.92 5.13 30.45
CA ASP A 825 -6.09 4.47 29.43
C ASP A 825 -5.71 5.49 28.35
N ARG A 826 -4.47 5.94 28.39
CA ARG A 826 -3.95 6.92 27.44
C ARG A 826 -3.89 6.37 26.03
N SER A 827 -3.65 5.06 25.88
CA SER A 827 -3.59 4.40 24.57
C SER A 827 -4.92 4.40 23.82
N GLN A 828 -6.03 4.61 24.55
CA GLN A 828 -7.37 4.68 23.99
C GLN A 828 -8.05 6.03 24.21
N ARG A 829 -7.44 7.00 24.86
CA ARG A 829 -8.06 8.27 25.29
C ARG A 829 -9.38 8.04 26.08
N ALA A 830 -9.41 7.06 26.96
CA ALA A 830 -10.64 6.66 27.61
C ALA A 830 -10.45 6.26 29.08
N TYR A 831 -11.45 6.53 29.90
CA TYR A 831 -11.55 6.01 31.26
C TYR A 831 -12.08 4.57 31.21
N GLN A 832 -11.38 3.64 31.86
CA GLN A 832 -11.71 2.23 31.92
C GLN A 832 -12.47 1.92 33.20
N LEU A 833 -13.71 1.46 33.06
CA LEU A 833 -14.60 1.11 34.16
C LEU A 833 -15.07 -0.34 34.03
N ILE A 834 -15.34 -1.00 35.14
CA ILE A 834 -15.99 -2.31 35.20
C ILE A 834 -17.31 -2.15 35.93
N SER A 835 -18.41 -2.43 35.24
CA SER A 835 -19.74 -2.39 35.81
C SER A 835 -19.92 -3.46 36.87
N GLN A 836 -20.58 -3.11 38.00
CA GLN A 836 -20.93 -3.99 39.12
C GLN A 836 -22.41 -3.88 39.48
N ALA A 837 -23.12 -2.93 38.89
CA ALA A 837 -24.53 -2.67 39.11
C ALA A 837 -25.19 -1.98 37.90
N SER A 838 -26.52 -1.94 37.85
CA SER A 838 -27.31 -1.26 36.79
C SER A 838 -27.11 0.26 36.76
N LYS A 839 -26.61 0.85 37.85
CA LYS A 839 -26.34 2.27 38.01
C LYS A 839 -24.95 2.51 38.56
N LEU A 840 -24.19 3.35 37.82
CA LEU A 840 -22.83 3.75 38.15
C LEU A 840 -22.82 5.22 38.56
N SER A 841 -22.02 5.58 39.57
CA SER A 841 -21.78 6.96 39.99
C SER A 841 -20.32 7.20 40.31
N PHE A 842 -19.75 8.28 39.75
CA PHE A 842 -18.37 8.68 39.95
C PHE A 842 -18.16 10.18 39.71
N ILE A 843 -17.08 10.71 40.25
CA ILE A 843 -16.64 12.09 40.05
C ILE A 843 -15.37 12.09 39.20
N ILE A 844 -15.34 12.96 38.20
CA ILE A 844 -14.10 13.29 37.46
C ILE A 844 -13.57 14.58 38.11
N ASP A 845 -12.39 14.51 38.73
CA ASP A 845 -11.78 15.62 39.47
C ASP A 845 -11.01 16.56 38.51
N ALA A 846 -11.77 17.24 37.66
CA ALA A 846 -11.25 18.19 36.68
C ALA A 846 -10.71 19.48 37.33
N SER A 847 -9.65 20.01 36.77
CA SER A 847 -8.98 21.26 37.16
C SER A 847 -8.33 21.94 35.95
N GLU A 848 -7.79 23.13 36.07
CA GLU A 848 -7.04 23.83 35.01
C GLU A 848 -5.77 23.07 34.57
N ASN A 849 -5.17 22.30 35.49
CA ASN A 849 -4.01 21.48 35.19
C ASN A 849 -4.36 20.10 34.60
N SER A 850 -5.57 19.64 34.85
CA SER A 850 -6.11 18.37 34.37
C SER A 850 -7.56 18.58 33.90
N PRO A 851 -7.78 19.34 32.82
CA PRO A 851 -9.12 19.60 32.29
C PRO A 851 -9.72 18.31 31.72
N VAL A 852 -11.03 18.29 31.61
CA VAL A 852 -11.78 17.30 30.87
C VAL A 852 -12.15 17.92 29.53
N VAL A 853 -11.81 17.25 28.44
CA VAL A 853 -12.20 17.62 27.07
C VAL A 853 -12.74 16.38 26.37
N ASN A 854 -14.01 16.39 26.05
CA ASN A 854 -14.74 15.34 25.34
C ASN A 854 -14.38 13.92 25.84
N PRO A 855 -14.65 13.58 27.11
CA PRO A 855 -14.20 12.33 27.70
C PRO A 855 -14.91 11.12 27.08
N CYS A 856 -14.19 10.02 26.98
CA CYS A 856 -14.73 8.70 26.65
C CYS A 856 -14.68 7.76 27.87
N PHE A 857 -15.72 6.96 28.07
CA PHE A 857 -15.80 5.90 29.07
C PHE A 857 -15.99 4.56 28.38
N VAL A 858 -15.14 3.60 28.70
CA VAL A 858 -15.23 2.20 28.27
C VAL A 858 -15.66 1.39 29.48
N ILE A 859 -16.91 0.96 29.49
CA ILE A 859 -17.55 0.32 30.64
C ILE A 859 -17.72 -1.17 30.33
N LYS A 860 -16.77 -1.98 30.80
CA LYS A 860 -16.78 -3.44 30.64
C LYS A 860 -17.85 -4.10 31.49
N LYS A 861 -18.26 -5.32 31.12
CA LYS A 861 -19.28 -6.12 31.79
C LYS A 861 -20.60 -5.38 31.93
N TRP A 862 -21.00 -4.67 30.85
CA TRP A 862 -22.29 -4.00 30.78
C TRP A 862 -23.41 -5.00 30.47
N ASP A 863 -24.26 -5.27 31.45
CA ASP A 863 -25.27 -6.35 31.33
C ASP A 863 -26.49 -5.96 30.47
N CYS A 864 -26.70 -4.68 30.21
CA CYS A 864 -27.84 -4.18 29.43
C CYS A 864 -27.52 -4.22 27.90
N PRO A 865 -28.45 -4.71 27.06
CA PRO A 865 -28.28 -4.64 25.61
C PRO A 865 -28.55 -3.26 25.02
N ASN A 866 -29.07 -2.33 25.82
CA ASN A 866 -29.47 -0.98 25.40
C ASN A 866 -28.45 0.07 25.86
N ASN A 867 -28.52 1.24 25.20
CA ASN A 867 -27.81 2.44 25.62
C ASN A 867 -28.22 2.87 27.04
N ALA A 868 -27.34 3.58 27.70
CA ALA A 868 -27.53 4.06 29.06
C ALA A 868 -28.17 5.45 29.12
N ASN A 869 -28.88 5.76 30.20
CA ASN A 869 -29.26 7.11 30.61
C ASN A 869 -28.08 7.76 31.34
N LEU A 870 -27.70 8.97 30.95
CA LEU A 870 -26.56 9.67 31.52
C LEU A 870 -26.95 11.01 32.12
N LYS A 871 -26.46 11.28 33.34
CA LYS A 871 -26.63 12.56 34.04
C LYS A 871 -25.28 13.14 34.44
N ILE A 872 -25.09 14.44 34.18
CA ILE A 872 -23.92 15.20 34.61
C ILE A 872 -24.41 16.32 35.57
N ASN A 873 -23.81 16.40 36.77
CA ASN A 873 -24.16 17.36 37.78
C ASN A 873 -25.71 17.44 38.04
N ARG A 874 -26.38 16.30 38.05
CA ARG A 874 -27.84 16.08 38.14
C ARG A 874 -28.66 16.51 36.92
N GLY A 875 -28.04 17.06 35.84
CA GLY A 875 -28.71 17.36 34.60
C GLY A 875 -28.62 16.15 33.62
N THR A 876 -29.74 15.80 33.00
CA THR A 876 -29.75 14.74 31.96
C THR A 876 -29.09 15.24 30.68
N ILE A 877 -28.15 14.50 30.14
CA ILE A 877 -27.52 14.78 28.85
C ILE A 877 -28.28 14.05 27.77
N GLN A 878 -28.71 14.76 26.74
CA GLN A 878 -29.47 14.20 25.64
C GLN A 878 -28.57 13.83 24.45
N SER A 879 -28.85 12.68 23.79
CA SER A 879 -28.31 12.23 22.54
C SER A 879 -29.08 12.88 21.37
N PRO A 880 -28.47 13.00 20.16
CA PRO A 880 -27.09 12.59 19.77
C PRO A 880 -26.07 13.74 19.84
N LYS A 881 -26.47 14.96 20.16
CA LYS A 881 -25.62 16.15 20.03
C LYS A 881 -24.43 16.17 21.01
N ASN A 882 -24.71 15.83 22.27
CA ASN A 882 -23.71 15.92 23.35
C ASN A 882 -23.36 14.55 23.97
N LEU A 883 -24.08 13.49 23.60
CA LEU A 883 -23.92 12.16 24.13
C LEU A 883 -23.98 11.16 22.97
N ARG A 884 -22.89 10.40 22.78
CA ARG A 884 -22.84 9.30 21.82
C ARG A 884 -22.49 8.01 22.54
N GLN A 885 -23.11 6.94 22.12
CA GLN A 885 -22.98 5.66 22.78
C GLN A 885 -22.89 4.52 21.76
N GLY A 886 -22.26 3.44 22.18
CA GLY A 886 -22.23 2.20 21.42
C GLY A 886 -21.99 1.01 22.33
N ILE A 887 -22.56 -0.13 21.97
CA ILE A 887 -22.32 -1.38 22.67
C ILE A 887 -21.51 -2.28 21.74
N VAL A 888 -20.37 -2.71 22.23
CA VAL A 888 -19.47 -3.62 21.52
C VAL A 888 -19.29 -4.92 22.33
N ARG A 889 -18.88 -5.97 21.65
CA ARG A 889 -18.42 -7.17 22.33
C ARG A 889 -16.92 -7.10 22.57
N ASP A 890 -16.52 -7.42 23.76
CA ASP A 890 -15.10 -7.62 24.09
C ASP A 890 -14.63 -9.01 23.62
N THR A 891 -13.32 -9.25 23.61
CA THR A 891 -12.71 -10.50 23.15
C THR A 891 -13.08 -11.72 23.99
N ASP A 892 -13.55 -11.52 25.23
CA ASP A 892 -14.10 -12.57 26.09
C ASP A 892 -15.60 -12.84 25.86
N GLY A 893 -16.24 -12.12 24.89
CA GLY A 893 -17.63 -12.22 24.57
C GLY A 893 -18.57 -11.39 25.46
N SER A 894 -18.07 -10.71 26.48
CA SER A 894 -18.85 -9.81 27.31
C SER A 894 -19.24 -8.54 26.55
N ARG A 895 -20.24 -7.81 27.04
CA ARG A 895 -20.61 -6.51 26.48
C ARG A 895 -19.81 -5.40 27.15
N THR A 896 -19.43 -4.43 26.34
CA THR A 896 -18.81 -3.19 26.76
C THR A 896 -19.62 -2.03 26.21
N LEU A 897 -20.06 -1.13 27.11
CA LEU A 897 -20.68 0.13 26.72
C LEU A 897 -19.58 1.18 26.54
N VAL A 898 -19.54 1.80 25.37
CA VAL A 898 -18.68 2.94 25.06
C VAL A 898 -19.53 4.21 25.07
N VAL A 899 -19.12 5.19 25.85
CA VAL A 899 -19.81 6.48 26.01
C VAL A 899 -18.84 7.60 25.69
N TRP A 900 -19.16 8.45 24.74
CA TRP A 900 -18.43 9.66 24.43
C TRP A 900 -19.31 10.90 24.71
N LEU A 901 -18.72 11.91 25.33
CA LEU A 901 -19.40 13.15 25.68
C LEU A 901 -18.77 14.37 25.05
N LYS A 902 -19.57 15.24 24.47
CA LYS A 902 -19.13 16.56 24.03
C LYS A 902 -19.27 17.55 25.20
N ILE A 903 -18.22 17.65 26.02
CA ILE A 903 -18.17 18.54 27.19
C ILE A 903 -16.73 18.96 27.49
N THR A 904 -16.55 20.22 27.89
CA THR A 904 -15.27 20.70 28.41
C THR A 904 -15.47 21.26 29.81
N SER A 905 -14.61 20.92 30.76
CA SER A 905 -14.66 21.39 32.14
C SER A 905 -13.27 21.46 32.77
N VAL A 906 -13.07 22.52 33.55
CA VAL A 906 -11.96 22.68 34.50
C VAL A 906 -12.46 22.57 35.98
N LYS A 907 -13.71 22.15 36.16
CA LYS A 907 -14.32 21.88 37.46
C LYS A 907 -14.78 20.45 37.56
N PRO A 908 -14.79 19.86 38.76
CA PRO A 908 -15.23 18.49 38.95
C PRO A 908 -16.62 18.22 38.35
N LEU A 909 -16.76 17.03 37.73
CA LEU A 909 -18.00 16.57 37.11
C LEU A 909 -18.52 15.33 37.84
N ASN A 910 -19.77 15.43 38.37
CA ASN A 910 -20.48 14.27 38.91
C ASN A 910 -21.18 13.54 37.76
N VAL A 911 -20.80 12.29 37.50
CA VAL A 911 -21.33 11.48 36.41
C VAL A 911 -22.15 10.32 36.96
N SER A 912 -23.38 10.17 36.46
CA SER A 912 -24.23 9.01 36.74
C SER A 912 -24.68 8.38 35.45
N ILE A 913 -24.45 7.06 35.30
CA ILE A 913 -24.80 6.24 34.15
C ILE A 913 -25.71 5.11 34.66
N ALA A 914 -26.89 4.97 34.08
CA ALA A 914 -27.84 3.94 34.48
C ALA A 914 -28.43 3.21 33.27
N THR A 915 -28.88 1.96 33.44
CA THR A 915 -29.63 1.25 32.44
C THR A 915 -30.97 1.94 32.17
N SER A 916 -31.48 1.84 30.93
CA SER A 916 -32.73 2.50 30.51
C SER A 916 -33.99 2.01 31.23
N GLU A 917 -33.91 0.98 32.05
CA GLU A 917 -35.04 0.40 32.80
C GLU A 917 -35.20 0.96 34.22
N GLU A 918 -34.24 1.79 34.67
CA GLU A 918 -34.29 2.43 36.01
C GLU A 918 -34.31 3.95 35.89
N ASP A 919 -35.50 4.57 35.73
CA ASP A 919 -35.71 5.99 36.00
C ASP A 919 -36.28 6.21 37.40
#